data_1d1f456eb6040e319c150cbbe40d427e
#
_entry.id   1d1f456eb6040e319c150cbbe40d427e
#
_cell.length_a   1.000
_cell.length_b   1.000
_cell.length_c   1.000
_cell.angle_alpha   90.00
_cell.angle_beta   90.00
_cell.angle_gamma   90.00
#
_symmetry.space_group_name_H-M   'P 1'
#
loop_
_entity.id
_entity.type
_entity.pdbx_description
1 polymer ?
#
loop_
_entity_poly.entity_id
_entity_poly.type
_entity_poly.pdbx_seq_one_letter_code
_entity_poly.pdbx_strand_id
1 'polypeptide(L)'
;MPQAFSQPLPGIFCWTDTCNVYVLKDGAAAILVDLGDGSVLDALGQIGVESVEWVLFTHHHREQCQGFDKFREHPACRNAKIAAPAAERELFETPLAFRQAEPQLSDKCTVHGSSYVRPPIRSIPIDRALQKMDAFAWRGREFWCAETAGNSPGSMSFLIRQAVTPVASGGWLAFTGDLMLDGAVLHTWFDSEWDYGFCKGLYALATAAAYLEGFTPLMMLPAHGPPIRDAAPQLAAFQKKLRRLEKVMKRGWEVFTFAGCDQDRVSRPTAVPHLWQVSPHLYKVRGHEYWVNFHMLVSDDGHALLVDCGLFDRQHLDRVLDGARDRLGIRAIDAILVTHMHGDHFLDAEYVRKTRGCEIWTHERVVDTLERPLDYDYDAMIPAYRERPTGDIRKLDVDRVIADGEVIRWRGHVLACDWMPGQTEFACCVHGEIDGKRVAFTGDNIFGTSADQAQHGHEAVVARNSCTVEDGYGRAGRYLHGIAPDLILGGHSWAIENPGALIERYIAAGDELRAALVELTNEKDYRLWFDPFWARIHPYRVNVKPGAAAEATLVVRNFLDAPTVHEIKIIAPAGLRFEPAAVTLRVEPLGVRRLPVRVSAAQDAAAGLTLAAIDITQDGVRRGQLFDVIVNVV
;
A
#
# COMPACT_ATOMS: atom_id res chain seq x y z
N MET A 1 -25.78 -25.27 -3.32
CA MET A 1 -27.23 -24.92 -3.23
C MET A 1 -27.44 -23.67 -4.09
N PRO A 2 -28.60 -23.46 -4.72
CA PRO A 2 -28.83 -22.19 -5.41
C PRO A 2 -28.73 -21.05 -4.41
N GLN A 3 -28.13 -19.96 -4.82
CA GLN A 3 -28.00 -18.75 -4.03
C GLN A 3 -29.40 -18.19 -3.72
N ALA A 4 -29.65 -17.77 -2.49
CA ALA A 4 -30.95 -17.30 -2.04
C ALA A 4 -30.77 -16.08 -1.14
N PHE A 5 -31.79 -15.21 -1.12
CA PHE A 5 -31.83 -14.11 -0.18
C PHE A 5 -31.85 -14.59 1.28
N SER A 6 -31.05 -13.99 2.11
CA SER A 6 -31.25 -13.96 3.55
C SER A 6 -32.11 -12.74 3.93
N GLN A 7 -32.80 -12.79 5.05
CA GLN A 7 -33.64 -11.69 5.53
C GLN A 7 -33.21 -11.29 6.95
N PRO A 8 -32.25 -10.36 7.09
CA PRO A 8 -31.82 -9.87 8.40
C PRO A 8 -32.97 -9.30 9.25
N LEU A 9 -33.90 -8.61 8.62
CA LEU A 9 -35.06 -7.97 9.23
C LEU A 9 -36.26 -7.94 8.26
N PRO A 10 -37.52 -7.82 8.74
CA PRO A 10 -38.68 -7.68 7.89
C PRO A 10 -38.52 -6.52 6.90
N GLY A 11 -38.69 -6.78 5.60
CA GLY A 11 -38.58 -5.81 4.51
C GLY A 11 -37.15 -5.43 4.13
N ILE A 12 -36.12 -6.04 4.73
CA ILE A 12 -34.70 -5.91 4.38
C ILE A 12 -34.15 -7.29 4.03
N PHE A 13 -33.73 -7.45 2.79
CA PHE A 13 -33.16 -8.68 2.27
C PHE A 13 -31.68 -8.46 1.98
N CYS A 14 -30.88 -9.51 2.06
CA CYS A 14 -29.45 -9.48 1.73
C CYS A 14 -29.17 -10.56 0.70
N TRP A 15 -28.55 -10.15 -0.39
CA TRP A 15 -27.94 -11.01 -1.41
C TRP A 15 -26.43 -10.90 -1.29
N THR A 16 -25.74 -12.01 -1.23
CA THR A 16 -24.28 -12.02 -1.10
C THR A 16 -23.64 -12.56 -2.38
N ASP A 17 -22.88 -11.70 -3.07
CA ASP A 17 -22.07 -12.09 -4.23
C ASP A 17 -20.62 -11.61 -4.01
N THR A 18 -20.16 -10.54 -4.67
CA THR A 18 -18.86 -9.93 -4.38
C THR A 18 -18.86 -9.12 -3.10
N CYS A 19 -20.05 -8.65 -2.71
CA CYS A 19 -20.33 -8.03 -1.43
C CYS A 19 -21.76 -8.38 -0.99
N ASN A 20 -22.17 -7.94 0.19
CA ASN A 20 -23.56 -7.97 0.61
C ASN A 20 -24.33 -6.82 -0.03
N VAL A 21 -25.27 -7.13 -0.90
CA VAL A 21 -26.23 -6.16 -1.45
C VAL A 21 -27.50 -6.19 -0.62
N TYR A 22 -27.82 -5.09 0.03
CA TYR A 22 -29.06 -5.00 0.82
C TYR A 22 -30.19 -4.43 -0.02
N VAL A 23 -31.33 -5.16 -0.05
CA VAL A 23 -32.53 -4.77 -0.76
C VAL A 23 -33.58 -4.34 0.25
N LEU A 24 -33.90 -3.06 0.27
CA LEU A 24 -35.00 -2.51 1.08
C LEU A 24 -36.24 -2.45 0.22
N LYS A 25 -37.23 -3.28 0.54
CA LYS A 25 -38.44 -3.45 -0.23
C LYS A 25 -39.61 -2.62 0.34
N ASP A 26 -40.39 -2.00 -0.55
CA ASP A 26 -41.69 -1.40 -0.26
C ASP A 26 -42.66 -1.69 -1.42
N GLY A 27 -43.64 -2.60 -1.18
CA GLY A 27 -44.50 -3.11 -2.24
C GLY A 27 -43.68 -3.85 -3.30
N ALA A 28 -43.79 -3.47 -4.56
CA ALA A 28 -43.04 -4.00 -5.70
C ALA A 28 -41.77 -3.17 -6.03
N ALA A 29 -41.52 -2.09 -5.27
CA ALA A 29 -40.35 -1.23 -5.45
C ALA A 29 -39.25 -1.51 -4.43
N ALA A 30 -38.00 -1.19 -4.78
CA ALA A 30 -36.84 -1.35 -3.91
C ALA A 30 -35.83 -0.23 -4.05
N ILE A 31 -35.06 -0.05 -2.97
CA ILE A 31 -33.72 0.56 -2.94
C ILE A 31 -32.69 -0.54 -2.72
N LEU A 32 -31.58 -0.42 -3.41
CA LEU A 32 -30.38 -1.24 -3.14
C LEU A 32 -29.35 -0.42 -2.38
N VAL A 33 -28.70 -1.02 -1.39
CA VAL A 33 -27.44 -0.52 -0.83
C VAL A 33 -26.34 -1.41 -1.35
N ASP A 34 -25.41 -0.79 -2.12
CA ASP A 34 -24.44 -1.41 -3.01
C ASP A 34 -25.10 -2.27 -4.11
N LEU A 35 -24.30 -2.83 -5.03
CA LEU A 35 -24.80 -3.52 -6.22
C LEU A 35 -24.11 -4.88 -6.45
N GLY A 36 -22.95 -5.10 -5.85
CA GLY A 36 -22.18 -6.31 -6.06
C GLY A 36 -21.82 -6.51 -7.53
N ASP A 37 -21.85 -7.77 -7.98
CA ASP A 37 -21.67 -8.14 -9.40
C ASP A 37 -22.98 -8.04 -10.23
N GLY A 38 -24.06 -7.59 -9.60
CA GLY A 38 -25.36 -7.42 -10.22
C GLY A 38 -26.19 -8.71 -10.33
N SER A 39 -25.74 -9.82 -9.77
CA SER A 39 -26.52 -11.08 -9.77
C SER A 39 -27.80 -10.95 -8.95
N VAL A 40 -27.85 -10.04 -7.97
CA VAL A 40 -29.03 -9.68 -7.20
C VAL A 40 -30.22 -9.29 -8.11
N LEU A 41 -29.95 -8.65 -9.26
CA LEU A 41 -31.00 -8.16 -10.17
C LEU A 41 -31.84 -9.30 -10.76
N ASP A 42 -31.18 -10.42 -11.13
CA ASP A 42 -31.90 -11.61 -11.63
C ASP A 42 -32.75 -12.29 -10.55
N ALA A 43 -32.43 -12.05 -9.29
CA ALA A 43 -33.10 -12.66 -8.15
C ALA A 43 -34.24 -11.82 -7.58
N LEU A 44 -34.42 -10.56 -7.98
CA LEU A 44 -35.44 -9.64 -7.43
C LEU A 44 -36.86 -10.20 -7.43
N GLY A 45 -37.20 -10.98 -8.47
CA GLY A 45 -38.52 -11.65 -8.58
C GLY A 45 -38.78 -12.66 -7.46
N GLN A 46 -37.75 -13.26 -6.84
CA GLN A 46 -37.90 -14.21 -5.72
C GLN A 46 -38.53 -13.55 -4.48
N ILE A 47 -38.34 -12.25 -4.34
CA ILE A 47 -38.87 -11.45 -3.23
C ILE A 47 -40.00 -10.48 -3.68
N GLY A 48 -40.49 -10.63 -4.92
CA GLY A 48 -41.58 -9.82 -5.47
C GLY A 48 -41.23 -8.34 -5.64
N VAL A 49 -39.96 -8.04 -6.04
CA VAL A 49 -39.53 -6.71 -6.47
C VAL A 49 -39.57 -6.65 -8.00
N GLU A 50 -40.26 -5.66 -8.54
CA GLU A 50 -40.43 -5.41 -9.98
C GLU A 50 -39.64 -4.18 -10.47
N SER A 51 -39.32 -3.26 -9.55
CA SER A 51 -38.58 -2.03 -9.89
C SER A 51 -37.60 -1.65 -8.80
N VAL A 52 -36.40 -1.26 -9.23
CA VAL A 52 -35.39 -0.58 -8.42
C VAL A 52 -35.50 0.92 -8.70
N GLU A 53 -35.61 1.73 -7.65
CA GLU A 53 -35.70 3.18 -7.79
C GLU A 53 -34.37 3.87 -7.53
N TRP A 54 -33.56 3.31 -6.63
CA TRP A 54 -32.25 3.83 -6.28
C TRP A 54 -31.25 2.72 -5.98
N VAL A 55 -29.97 3.00 -6.30
CA VAL A 55 -28.80 2.33 -5.74
C VAL A 55 -28.03 3.35 -4.91
N LEU A 56 -27.78 3.05 -3.65
CA LEU A 56 -26.95 3.86 -2.74
C LEU A 56 -25.61 3.16 -2.58
N PHE A 57 -24.55 3.70 -3.13
CA PHE A 57 -23.21 3.16 -2.92
C PHE A 57 -22.63 3.66 -1.60
N THR A 58 -22.09 2.75 -0.79
CA THR A 58 -21.38 3.09 0.45
C THR A 58 -20.01 3.68 0.17
N HIS A 59 -19.32 3.17 -0.86
CA HIS A 59 -18.02 3.63 -1.34
C HIS A 59 -17.73 3.08 -2.76
N HIS A 60 -16.58 3.48 -3.32
CA HIS A 60 -16.26 3.27 -4.74
C HIS A 60 -15.60 1.93 -5.09
N HIS A 61 -15.31 1.05 -4.14
CA HIS A 61 -14.59 -0.18 -4.44
C HIS A 61 -15.34 -1.04 -5.46
N ARG A 62 -14.57 -1.76 -6.29
CA ARG A 62 -15.13 -2.54 -7.41
C ARG A 62 -16.16 -3.57 -6.96
N GLU A 63 -15.96 -4.18 -5.81
CA GLU A 63 -16.84 -5.19 -5.25
C GLU A 63 -18.27 -4.68 -5.05
N GLN A 64 -18.42 -3.38 -4.79
CA GLN A 64 -19.72 -2.72 -4.59
C GLN A 64 -20.41 -2.38 -5.89
N CYS A 65 -19.69 -2.22 -7.01
CA CYS A 65 -20.24 -1.63 -8.23
C CYS A 65 -19.97 -2.41 -9.53
N GLN A 66 -19.44 -3.62 -9.48
CA GLN A 66 -19.16 -4.44 -10.67
C GLN A 66 -20.37 -4.66 -11.58
N GLY A 67 -21.54 -4.77 -10.99
CA GLY A 67 -22.81 -5.04 -11.68
C GLY A 67 -23.37 -3.88 -12.48
N PHE A 68 -22.66 -2.75 -12.62
CA PHE A 68 -23.19 -1.54 -13.22
C PHE A 68 -23.66 -1.73 -14.68
N ASP A 69 -22.97 -2.52 -15.49
CA ASP A 69 -23.44 -2.77 -16.88
C ASP A 69 -24.76 -3.52 -16.90
N LYS A 70 -24.86 -4.55 -16.10
CA LYS A 70 -26.09 -5.31 -15.94
C LYS A 70 -27.23 -4.45 -15.41
N PHE A 71 -26.92 -3.57 -14.43
CA PHE A 71 -27.86 -2.60 -13.91
C PHE A 71 -28.44 -1.70 -15.00
N ARG A 72 -27.61 -1.18 -15.89
CA ARG A 72 -28.05 -0.34 -17.00
C ARG A 72 -28.98 -1.04 -18.00
N GLU A 73 -28.82 -2.33 -18.19
CA GLU A 73 -29.56 -3.13 -19.15
C GLU A 73 -30.80 -3.80 -18.54
N HIS A 74 -30.85 -3.93 -17.22
CA HIS A 74 -31.89 -4.68 -16.55
C HIS A 74 -33.24 -3.95 -16.53
N PRO A 75 -34.36 -4.59 -16.95
CA PRO A 75 -35.68 -3.93 -17.05
C PRO A 75 -36.17 -3.29 -15.75
N ALA A 76 -35.93 -3.92 -14.60
CA ALA A 76 -36.29 -3.41 -13.30
C ALA A 76 -35.56 -2.11 -12.92
N CYS A 77 -34.44 -1.80 -13.57
CA CYS A 77 -33.56 -0.66 -13.28
C CYS A 77 -33.73 0.50 -14.27
N ARG A 78 -34.65 0.40 -15.25
CA ARG A 78 -34.79 1.37 -16.36
C ARG A 78 -34.84 2.84 -15.90
N ASN A 79 -35.49 3.13 -14.76
CA ASN A 79 -35.65 4.47 -14.22
C ASN A 79 -34.89 4.65 -12.88
N ALA A 80 -34.04 3.68 -12.54
CA ALA A 80 -33.28 3.72 -11.30
C ALA A 80 -32.22 4.82 -11.35
N LYS A 81 -31.95 5.43 -10.21
CA LYS A 81 -30.95 6.47 -10.01
C LYS A 81 -29.86 5.97 -9.10
N ILE A 82 -28.70 6.60 -9.17
CA ILE A 82 -27.53 6.27 -8.37
C ILE A 82 -27.21 7.43 -7.43
N ALA A 83 -27.04 7.12 -6.15
CA ALA A 83 -26.49 8.05 -5.17
C ALA A 83 -25.21 7.47 -4.57
N ALA A 84 -24.23 8.33 -4.34
CA ALA A 84 -22.94 7.95 -3.76
C ALA A 84 -22.37 9.08 -2.89
N PRO A 85 -21.39 8.80 -2.01
CA PRO A 85 -20.70 9.84 -1.25
C PRO A 85 -20.11 10.92 -2.16
N ALA A 86 -20.35 12.19 -1.84
CA ALA A 86 -19.84 13.31 -2.63
C ALA A 86 -18.32 13.34 -2.71
N ALA A 87 -17.63 12.90 -1.64
CA ALA A 87 -16.19 12.83 -1.59
C ALA A 87 -15.61 11.75 -2.52
N GLU A 88 -16.41 10.78 -2.98
CA GLU A 88 -15.98 9.71 -3.89
C GLU A 88 -16.55 9.83 -5.30
N ARG A 89 -17.28 10.89 -5.58
CA ARG A 89 -17.93 11.07 -6.88
C ARG A 89 -16.97 10.94 -8.06
N GLU A 90 -15.79 11.55 -7.97
CA GLU A 90 -14.79 11.49 -9.04
C GLU A 90 -14.25 10.07 -9.25
N LEU A 91 -14.16 9.26 -8.19
CA LEU A 91 -13.74 7.87 -8.26
C LEU A 91 -14.73 7.00 -9.06
N PHE A 92 -16.01 7.35 -9.04
CA PHE A 92 -17.03 6.73 -9.87
C PHE A 92 -17.07 7.30 -11.30
N GLU A 93 -17.08 8.62 -11.44
CA GLU A 93 -17.32 9.29 -12.73
C GLU A 93 -16.08 9.34 -13.61
N THR A 94 -14.90 9.47 -13.02
CA THR A 94 -13.62 9.58 -13.72
C THR A 94 -12.56 8.65 -13.17
N PRO A 95 -12.84 7.33 -13.09
CA PRO A 95 -11.96 6.36 -12.41
C PRO A 95 -10.54 6.32 -12.97
N LEU A 96 -10.36 6.56 -14.27
CA LEU A 96 -9.06 6.58 -14.93
C LEU A 96 -8.16 7.75 -14.50
N ALA A 97 -8.75 8.83 -13.92
CA ALA A 97 -7.95 9.93 -13.39
C ALA A 97 -7.07 9.49 -12.21
N PHE A 98 -7.45 8.42 -11.53
CA PHE A 98 -6.71 7.82 -10.40
C PHE A 98 -5.76 6.69 -10.82
N ARG A 99 -5.74 6.35 -12.11
CA ARG A 99 -4.87 5.32 -12.68
C ARG A 99 -4.21 5.89 -13.93
N GLN A 100 -3.05 6.49 -13.79
CA GLN A 100 -2.39 7.19 -14.88
C GLN A 100 -1.24 6.36 -15.47
N ALA A 101 -0.91 6.63 -16.72
CA ALA A 101 0.27 6.02 -17.35
C ALA A 101 1.56 6.36 -16.59
N GLU A 102 1.60 7.58 -16.03
CA GLU A 102 2.67 8.01 -15.14
C GLU A 102 2.06 8.43 -13.80
N PRO A 103 2.62 7.96 -12.66
CA PRO A 103 2.14 8.36 -11.35
C PRO A 103 2.24 9.88 -11.17
N GLN A 104 1.24 10.48 -10.54
CA GLN A 104 1.25 11.87 -10.13
C GLN A 104 1.02 11.96 -8.64
N LEU A 105 1.97 12.53 -7.91
CA LEU A 105 1.85 12.73 -6.50
C LEU A 105 1.32 14.12 -6.19
N SER A 106 0.24 14.19 -5.43
CA SER A 106 -0.29 15.43 -4.87
C SER A 106 0.43 15.81 -3.58
N ASP A 107 0.94 14.82 -2.87
CA ASP A 107 1.59 14.96 -1.58
C ASP A 107 2.82 14.05 -1.53
N LYS A 108 3.96 14.60 -1.17
CA LYS A 108 5.23 13.86 -1.07
C LYS A 108 5.27 12.81 0.03
N CYS A 109 4.35 12.87 0.98
CA CYS A 109 4.23 11.92 2.08
C CYS A 109 3.09 10.93 1.89
N THR A 110 2.41 10.95 0.76
CA THR A 110 1.31 10.04 0.46
C THR A 110 1.82 8.86 -0.34
N VAL A 111 1.56 7.67 0.15
CA VAL A 111 1.65 6.47 -0.67
C VAL A 111 0.46 6.48 -1.58
N HIS A 112 0.65 6.77 -2.85
CA HIS A 112 -0.48 6.92 -3.71
C HIS A 112 -1.22 5.65 -3.88
N GLY A 113 -2.22 5.80 -3.36
CA GLY A 113 -3.44 5.47 -3.52
C GLY A 113 -3.94 4.27 -4.22
N SER A 114 -3.19 3.33 -4.60
CA SER A 114 -3.84 2.12 -5.04
C SER A 114 -4.25 1.22 -3.90
N SER A 115 -3.69 1.38 -2.72
CA SER A 115 -4.10 0.57 -1.57
C SER A 115 -5.59 0.75 -1.26
N TYR A 116 -6.06 1.96 -1.09
CA TYR A 116 -7.48 2.25 -0.81
C TYR A 116 -8.29 2.62 -2.06
N VAL A 117 -7.67 2.87 -3.20
CA VAL A 117 -8.37 3.24 -4.43
C VAL A 117 -8.49 2.03 -5.34
N ARG A 118 -9.67 1.46 -5.41
CA ARG A 118 -10.05 0.37 -6.32
C ARG A 118 -11.21 0.81 -7.20
N PRO A 119 -10.99 1.81 -8.08
CA PRO A 119 -12.07 2.44 -8.83
C PRO A 119 -12.69 1.43 -9.80
N PRO A 120 -13.95 1.65 -10.18
CA PRO A 120 -14.57 0.85 -11.22
C PRO A 120 -13.76 0.91 -12.52
N ILE A 121 -13.79 -0.16 -13.30
CA ILE A 121 -13.05 -0.22 -14.59
C ILE A 121 -13.64 0.68 -15.68
N ARG A 122 -14.76 1.32 -15.40
CA ARG A 122 -15.45 2.27 -16.30
C ARG A 122 -16.20 3.33 -15.49
N SER A 123 -16.53 4.44 -16.13
CA SER A 123 -17.30 5.53 -15.53
C SER A 123 -18.69 5.08 -15.11
N ILE A 124 -19.09 5.48 -13.92
CA ILE A 124 -20.43 5.31 -13.36
C ILE A 124 -20.99 6.71 -13.04
N PRO A 125 -21.99 7.20 -13.78
CA PRO A 125 -22.58 8.52 -13.52
C PRO A 125 -23.35 8.51 -12.19
N ILE A 126 -23.20 9.58 -11.42
CA ILE A 126 -23.84 9.76 -10.11
C ILE A 126 -24.93 10.80 -10.22
N ASP A 127 -26.21 10.37 -10.05
CA ASP A 127 -27.36 11.27 -10.10
C ASP A 127 -27.43 12.17 -8.86
N ARG A 128 -27.01 11.67 -7.69
CA ARG A 128 -27.03 12.42 -6.43
C ARG A 128 -25.76 12.16 -5.61
N ALA A 129 -24.96 13.19 -5.45
CA ALA A 129 -23.85 13.19 -4.52
C ALA A 129 -24.36 13.50 -3.10
N LEU A 130 -24.08 12.60 -2.15
CA LEU A 130 -24.53 12.69 -0.76
C LEU A 130 -23.43 13.27 0.11
N GLN A 131 -23.78 14.24 0.93
CA GLN A 131 -22.90 14.88 1.89
C GLN A 131 -23.07 14.28 3.29
N LYS A 132 -22.08 14.48 4.14
CA LYS A 132 -22.24 14.24 5.57
C LYS A 132 -23.46 14.95 6.12
N MET A 133 -24.25 14.23 6.91
CA MET A 133 -25.50 14.71 7.53
C MET A 133 -26.67 14.98 6.56
N ASP A 134 -26.52 14.61 5.29
CA ASP A 134 -27.69 14.64 4.40
C ASP A 134 -28.77 13.66 4.88
N ALA A 135 -30.02 14.04 4.65
CA ALA A 135 -31.15 13.13 4.73
C ALA A 135 -31.58 12.73 3.32
N PHE A 136 -31.67 11.44 3.09
CA PHE A 136 -32.17 10.86 1.85
C PHE A 136 -33.54 10.21 2.12
N ALA A 137 -34.60 10.76 1.58
CA ALA A 137 -35.95 10.25 1.79
C ALA A 137 -36.39 9.33 0.65
N TRP A 138 -36.97 8.18 1.01
CA TRP A 138 -37.59 7.24 0.08
C TRP A 138 -38.83 6.55 0.69
N ARG A 139 -39.97 6.75 0.09
CA ARG A 139 -41.26 6.11 0.45
C ARG A 139 -41.56 6.12 1.96
N GLY A 140 -41.37 7.27 2.59
CA GLY A 140 -41.60 7.45 4.03
C GLY A 140 -40.48 6.92 4.94
N ARG A 141 -39.39 6.38 4.39
CA ARG A 141 -38.17 6.08 5.11
C ARG A 141 -37.18 7.21 4.90
N GLU A 142 -36.44 7.55 5.93
CA GLU A 142 -35.36 8.52 5.87
C GLU A 142 -34.05 7.87 6.20
N PHE A 143 -33.08 8.00 5.29
CA PHE A 143 -31.72 7.57 5.45
C PHE A 143 -30.87 8.76 5.89
N TRP A 144 -30.21 8.63 6.99
CA TRP A 144 -29.25 9.59 7.46
C TRP A 144 -27.84 9.21 6.95
N CYS A 145 -27.15 10.14 6.30
CA CYS A 145 -25.84 9.94 5.73
C CYS A 145 -24.76 10.25 6.75
N ALA A 146 -24.07 9.23 7.24
CA ALA A 146 -22.97 9.35 8.18
C ALA A 146 -21.64 9.15 7.44
N GLU A 147 -20.75 10.14 7.50
CA GLU A 147 -19.41 10.00 6.98
C GLU A 147 -18.63 9.03 7.88
N THR A 148 -18.21 7.92 7.30
CA THR A 148 -17.50 6.83 7.99
C THR A 148 -16.27 6.43 7.20
N ALA A 149 -15.42 7.43 6.92
CA ALA A 149 -14.15 7.24 6.27
C ALA A 149 -13.26 6.21 6.99
N GLY A 150 -12.52 5.43 6.24
CA GLY A 150 -11.62 4.43 6.85
C GLY A 150 -11.06 3.45 5.84
N ASN A 151 -11.87 2.60 5.28
CA ASN A 151 -11.51 1.74 4.14
C ASN A 151 -11.35 2.54 2.83
N SER A 152 -11.96 3.69 2.77
CA SER A 152 -11.66 4.74 1.80
C SER A 152 -11.93 6.13 2.40
N PRO A 153 -11.31 7.20 1.86
CA PRO A 153 -11.44 8.54 2.43
C PRO A 153 -12.85 9.10 2.43
N GLY A 154 -13.71 8.65 1.53
CA GLY A 154 -15.07 9.15 1.37
C GLY A 154 -16.17 8.18 1.75
N SER A 155 -15.85 7.01 2.30
CA SER A 155 -16.85 6.01 2.71
C SER A 155 -17.96 6.58 3.56
N MET A 156 -19.18 6.08 3.36
CA MET A 156 -20.40 6.55 4.03
C MET A 156 -21.23 5.39 4.56
N SER A 157 -21.76 5.56 5.75
CA SER A 157 -22.78 4.67 6.30
C SER A 157 -24.17 5.30 6.15
N PHE A 158 -25.17 4.47 5.83
CA PHE A 158 -26.56 4.88 5.76
C PHE A 158 -27.30 4.37 6.99
N LEU A 159 -27.84 5.28 7.79
CA LEU A 159 -28.59 4.95 8.99
C LEU A 159 -30.09 5.17 8.75
N ILE A 160 -30.92 4.19 9.11
CA ILE A 160 -32.37 4.32 9.10
C ILE A 160 -32.93 4.05 10.49
N ARG A 161 -33.94 4.81 10.88
CA ARG A 161 -34.74 4.49 12.07
C ARG A 161 -35.72 3.36 11.76
N GLN A 162 -35.63 2.30 12.54
CA GLN A 162 -36.68 1.28 12.50
C GLN A 162 -37.73 1.60 13.57
N ALA A 163 -38.99 1.67 13.16
CA ALA A 163 -40.09 1.63 14.10
C ALA A 163 -40.14 0.23 14.72
N VAL A 164 -39.57 0.09 15.89
CA VAL A 164 -39.77 -1.12 16.71
C VAL A 164 -41.07 -0.91 17.45
N THR A 165 -41.98 -1.91 17.42
CA THR A 165 -43.29 -2.00 18.06
C THR A 165 -43.54 -1.07 19.27
N PRO A 166 -44.77 -0.71 19.64
CA PRO A 166 -45.21 0.54 20.34
C PRO A 166 -44.61 0.83 21.72
N VAL A 167 -43.57 0.14 22.18
CA VAL A 167 -43.06 0.25 23.56
C VAL A 167 -41.55 0.54 23.65
N ALA A 168 -40.80 0.56 22.56
CA ALA A 168 -39.34 0.86 22.63
C ALA A 168 -38.98 2.02 21.68
N SER A 169 -38.24 2.98 22.19
CA SER A 169 -37.57 4.02 21.40
C SER A 169 -36.86 3.40 20.19
N GLY A 170 -37.31 3.74 18.97
CA GLY A 170 -36.78 3.20 17.74
C GLY A 170 -35.25 3.35 17.69
N GLY A 171 -34.54 2.26 17.42
CA GLY A 171 -33.10 2.26 17.28
C GLY A 171 -32.64 2.41 15.83
N TRP A 172 -31.36 2.69 15.62
CA TRP A 172 -30.79 2.83 14.30
C TRP A 172 -30.35 1.48 13.73
N LEU A 173 -30.61 1.28 12.44
CA LEU A 173 -29.95 0.28 11.62
C LEU A 173 -28.91 1.01 10.78
N ALA A 174 -27.71 0.47 10.65
CA ALA A 174 -26.62 1.08 9.92
C ALA A 174 -26.11 0.17 8.81
N PHE A 175 -26.20 0.58 7.55
CA PHE A 175 -25.51 -0.05 6.43
C PHE A 175 -24.12 0.58 6.37
N THR A 176 -23.09 -0.18 6.70
CA THR A 176 -21.79 0.38 7.09
C THR A 176 -20.66 0.20 6.06
N GLY A 177 -20.98 -0.36 4.88
CA GLY A 177 -19.92 -0.67 3.91
C GLY A 177 -18.85 -1.57 4.57
N ASP A 178 -17.60 -1.25 4.35
CA ASP A 178 -16.45 -1.99 4.87
C ASP A 178 -15.81 -1.33 6.11
N LEU A 179 -16.60 -0.55 6.87
CA LEU A 179 -16.08 0.07 8.09
C LEU A 179 -15.53 -0.96 9.08
N MET A 180 -16.29 -2.02 9.34
CA MET A 180 -15.96 -3.07 10.30
C MET A 180 -16.77 -4.33 9.96
N LEU A 181 -16.17 -5.49 10.11
CA LEU A 181 -16.82 -6.79 10.02
C LEU A 181 -17.12 -7.36 11.42
N ASP A 182 -18.01 -8.37 11.45
CA ASP A 182 -18.31 -9.12 12.69
C ASP A 182 -17.04 -9.70 13.30
N GLY A 183 -16.90 -9.58 14.63
CA GLY A 183 -15.67 -9.88 15.36
C GLY A 183 -14.77 -8.66 15.60
N ALA A 184 -15.24 -7.46 15.25
CA ALA A 184 -14.48 -6.22 15.38
C ALA A 184 -13.16 -6.28 14.60
N VAL A 185 -13.23 -6.57 13.30
CA VAL A 185 -12.07 -6.74 12.41
C VAL A 185 -12.23 -5.95 11.11
N LEU A 186 -11.12 -5.79 10.39
CA LEU A 186 -11.06 -5.17 9.07
C LEU A 186 -11.51 -6.15 7.98
N HIS A 187 -11.99 -5.61 6.87
CA HIS A 187 -12.14 -6.37 5.64
C HIS A 187 -10.77 -6.65 5.00
N THR A 188 -9.99 -5.60 4.71
CA THR A 188 -8.61 -5.72 4.24
C THR A 188 -7.72 -4.71 4.97
N TRP A 189 -6.44 -5.08 5.19
CA TRP A 189 -5.49 -4.19 5.79
C TRP A 189 -5.14 -3.02 4.86
N PHE A 190 -4.81 -3.30 3.62
CA PHE A 190 -4.27 -2.29 2.69
C PHE A 190 -5.29 -1.22 2.28
N ASP A 191 -6.59 -1.43 2.47
CA ASP A 191 -7.60 -0.39 2.25
C ASP A 191 -7.47 0.78 3.24
N SER A 192 -6.89 0.56 4.41
CA SER A 192 -6.67 1.58 5.43
C SER A 192 -5.34 2.33 5.30
N GLU A 193 -4.51 1.96 4.34
CA GLU A 193 -3.22 2.57 4.09
C GLU A 193 -3.33 3.74 3.12
N TRP A 194 -3.50 4.95 3.66
CA TRP A 194 -3.67 6.16 2.85
C TRP A 194 -2.41 6.99 2.70
N ASP A 195 -1.38 6.68 3.47
CA ASP A 195 -0.19 7.48 3.55
C ASP A 195 1.04 6.64 3.90
N TYR A 196 2.18 7.28 3.89
CA TYR A 196 3.47 6.66 4.19
C TYR A 196 3.66 6.40 5.69
N GLY A 197 2.85 5.47 6.26
CA GLY A 197 2.98 5.04 7.65
C GLY A 197 2.48 6.05 8.70
N PHE A 198 1.83 7.15 8.31
CA PHE A 198 1.25 8.11 9.27
C PHE A 198 -0.07 7.64 9.87
N CYS A 199 -0.58 6.49 9.45
CA CYS A 199 -1.78 5.83 9.96
C CYS A 199 -3.06 6.66 9.83
N LYS A 200 -3.18 7.51 8.80
CA LYS A 200 -4.39 8.33 8.58
C LYS A 200 -5.65 7.49 8.44
N GLY A 201 -5.58 6.37 7.69
CA GLY A 201 -6.71 5.47 7.52
C GLY A 201 -7.13 4.80 8.83
N LEU A 202 -6.18 4.34 9.64
CA LEU A 202 -6.49 3.77 10.96
C LEU A 202 -7.14 4.80 11.89
N TYR A 203 -6.63 6.03 11.90
CA TYR A 203 -7.21 7.12 12.68
C TYR A 203 -8.63 7.43 12.22
N ALA A 204 -8.86 7.46 10.89
CA ALA A 204 -10.18 7.67 10.30
C ALA A 204 -11.17 6.56 10.70
N LEU A 205 -10.76 5.28 10.60
CA LEU A 205 -11.57 4.13 11.03
C LEU A 205 -11.93 4.20 12.50
N ALA A 206 -10.97 4.51 13.37
CA ALA A 206 -11.24 4.65 14.81
C ALA A 206 -12.22 5.79 15.11
N THR A 207 -12.09 6.90 14.38
CA THR A 207 -12.98 8.06 14.50
C THR A 207 -14.39 7.72 13.98
N ALA A 208 -14.51 7.05 12.84
CA ALA A 208 -15.78 6.62 12.28
C ALA A 208 -16.50 5.61 13.18
N ALA A 209 -15.76 4.65 13.76
CA ALA A 209 -16.33 3.70 14.72
C ALA A 209 -16.86 4.41 15.97
N ALA A 210 -16.12 5.39 16.51
CA ALA A 210 -16.58 6.20 17.65
C ALA A 210 -17.80 7.05 17.29
N TYR A 211 -17.85 7.59 16.06
CA TYR A 211 -19.00 8.35 15.59
C TYR A 211 -20.27 7.49 15.50
N LEU A 212 -20.16 6.27 14.94
CA LEU A 212 -21.28 5.33 14.87
C LEU A 212 -21.71 4.82 16.25
N GLU A 213 -20.77 4.62 17.17
CA GLU A 213 -21.10 4.23 18.55
C GLU A 213 -22.06 5.25 19.20
N GLY A 214 -21.89 6.54 18.90
CA GLY A 214 -22.78 7.61 19.36
C GLY A 214 -24.25 7.49 18.90
N PHE A 215 -24.52 6.80 17.80
CA PHE A 215 -25.88 6.48 17.34
C PHE A 215 -26.49 5.26 18.03
N THR A 216 -25.70 4.49 18.76
CA THR A 216 -26.15 3.25 19.41
C THR A 216 -26.92 2.31 18.46
N PRO A 217 -26.31 1.87 17.34
CA PRO A 217 -27.01 1.06 16.36
C PRO A 217 -27.46 -0.27 16.97
N LEU A 218 -28.72 -0.64 16.74
CA LEU A 218 -29.25 -1.96 17.11
C LEU A 218 -28.62 -3.08 16.30
N MET A 219 -28.27 -2.77 15.06
CA MET A 219 -27.64 -3.69 14.13
C MET A 219 -26.83 -2.93 13.10
N MET A 220 -25.67 -3.45 12.77
CA MET A 220 -24.89 -3.00 11.62
C MET A 220 -24.98 -4.06 10.52
N LEU A 221 -25.05 -3.57 9.29
CA LEU A 221 -25.20 -4.34 8.06
C LEU A 221 -24.00 -4.04 7.16
N PRO A 222 -22.87 -4.78 7.34
CA PRO A 222 -21.63 -4.52 6.61
C PRO A 222 -21.70 -5.06 5.19
N ALA A 223 -20.88 -4.52 4.29
CA ALA A 223 -20.80 -5.00 2.92
C ALA A 223 -20.15 -6.40 2.81
N HIS A 224 -19.48 -6.87 3.85
CA HIS A 224 -18.93 -8.23 3.91
C HIS A 224 -19.24 -8.89 5.26
N GLY A 225 -19.32 -10.22 5.26
CA GLY A 225 -19.62 -10.99 6.47
C GLY A 225 -21.07 -10.90 6.96
N PRO A 226 -21.39 -11.46 8.12
CA PRO A 226 -22.76 -11.47 8.67
C PRO A 226 -23.18 -10.13 9.28
N PRO A 227 -24.50 -9.89 9.44
CA PRO A 227 -25.01 -8.75 10.20
C PRO A 227 -24.52 -8.76 11.66
N ILE A 228 -24.08 -7.60 12.14
CA ILE A 228 -23.55 -7.40 13.50
C ILE A 228 -24.69 -6.98 14.43
N ARG A 229 -25.06 -7.85 15.38
CA ARG A 229 -26.22 -7.63 16.27
C ARG A 229 -25.84 -7.02 17.61
N ASP A 230 -24.60 -7.14 18.02
CA ASP A 230 -24.01 -6.58 19.22
C ASP A 230 -23.04 -5.43 18.89
N ALA A 231 -23.54 -4.44 18.17
CA ALA A 231 -22.75 -3.38 17.56
C ALA A 231 -21.90 -2.57 18.58
N ALA A 232 -22.47 -2.17 19.71
CA ALA A 232 -21.77 -1.31 20.66
C ALA A 232 -20.50 -1.93 21.26
N PRO A 233 -20.51 -3.17 21.82
CA PRO A 233 -19.27 -3.77 22.30
C PRO A 233 -18.25 -4.05 21.19
N GLN A 234 -18.70 -4.37 19.96
CA GLN A 234 -17.78 -4.58 18.85
C GLN A 234 -17.16 -3.27 18.38
N LEU A 235 -17.89 -2.16 18.28
CA LEU A 235 -17.35 -0.84 17.96
C LEU A 235 -16.28 -0.41 18.97
N ALA A 236 -16.56 -0.59 20.27
CA ALA A 236 -15.59 -0.29 21.31
C ALA A 236 -14.33 -1.18 21.22
N ALA A 237 -14.50 -2.48 20.97
CA ALA A 237 -13.40 -3.41 20.78
C ALA A 237 -12.56 -3.06 19.54
N PHE A 238 -13.21 -2.70 18.43
CA PHE A 238 -12.55 -2.31 17.19
C PHE A 238 -11.68 -1.06 17.37
N GLN A 239 -12.22 -0.02 17.99
CA GLN A 239 -11.46 1.18 18.32
C GLN A 239 -10.20 0.86 19.15
N LYS A 240 -10.34 -0.03 20.14
CA LYS A 240 -9.20 -0.45 20.96
C LYS A 240 -8.11 -1.16 20.15
N LYS A 241 -8.51 -2.10 19.28
CA LYS A 241 -7.59 -2.81 18.39
C LYS A 241 -6.88 -1.86 17.41
N LEU A 242 -7.61 -0.93 16.78
CA LEU A 242 -7.04 0.07 15.86
C LEU A 242 -6.03 0.97 16.56
N ARG A 243 -6.35 1.48 17.75
CA ARG A 243 -5.42 2.31 18.54
C ARG A 243 -4.18 1.55 18.99
N ARG A 244 -4.33 0.25 19.29
CA ARG A 244 -3.17 -0.61 19.58
C ARG A 244 -2.25 -0.70 18.38
N LEU A 245 -2.81 -0.99 17.20
CA LEU A 245 -2.04 -1.10 15.97
C LEU A 245 -1.36 0.23 15.61
N GLU A 246 -2.10 1.35 15.66
CA GLU A 246 -1.54 2.68 15.43
C GLU A 246 -0.35 2.98 16.36
N LYS A 247 -0.49 2.67 17.65
CA LYS A 247 0.59 2.86 18.63
C LYS A 247 1.85 2.05 18.29
N VAL A 248 1.68 0.82 17.84
CA VAL A 248 2.82 -0.03 17.44
C VAL A 248 3.47 0.49 16.18
N MET A 249 2.69 0.86 15.17
CA MET A 249 3.19 1.36 13.90
C MET A 249 3.90 2.71 14.02
N LYS A 250 3.41 3.60 14.87
CA LYS A 250 4.02 4.92 15.10
C LYS A 250 5.16 4.90 16.12
N ARG A 251 5.54 3.75 16.63
CA ARG A 251 6.63 3.65 17.61
C ARG A 251 7.93 4.17 17.00
N GLY A 252 8.53 5.17 17.67
CA GLY A 252 9.80 5.76 17.25
C GLY A 252 9.70 6.93 16.27
N TRP A 253 8.53 7.35 15.91
CA TRP A 253 8.34 8.54 15.07
C TRP A 253 9.00 9.80 15.64
N GLU A 254 9.02 9.95 16.96
CA GLU A 254 9.72 11.03 17.64
C GLU A 254 11.23 11.01 17.37
N VAL A 255 11.82 9.85 17.23
CA VAL A 255 13.25 9.70 16.92
C VAL A 255 13.52 10.17 15.48
N PHE A 256 12.66 9.79 14.55
CA PHE A 256 12.76 10.21 13.16
C PHE A 256 12.59 11.73 12.99
N THR A 257 11.62 12.33 13.67
CA THR A 257 11.26 13.75 13.48
C THR A 257 12.17 14.73 14.23
N PHE A 258 12.77 14.33 15.35
CA PHE A 258 13.44 15.28 16.25
C PHE A 258 14.91 14.98 16.52
N ALA A 259 15.38 13.78 16.25
CA ALA A 259 16.78 13.45 16.43
C ALA A 259 17.63 14.15 15.36
N GLY A 260 18.36 15.15 15.73
CA GLY A 260 19.38 15.72 14.84
C GLY A 260 20.42 14.66 14.52
N CYS A 261 20.44 14.19 13.27
CA CYS A 261 21.34 13.13 12.79
C CYS A 261 22.82 13.49 12.88
N ASP A 262 23.14 14.73 13.18
CA ASP A 262 24.48 15.29 13.31
C ASP A 262 25.04 15.25 14.75
N GLN A 263 24.27 14.79 15.71
CA GLN A 263 24.63 14.82 17.13
C GLN A 263 24.84 13.45 17.76
N ASP A 264 25.16 12.45 16.96
CA ASP A 264 25.52 11.16 17.52
C ASP A 264 26.84 11.20 18.31
N ARG A 265 27.11 10.18 19.12
CA ARG A 265 28.30 10.10 19.96
C ARG A 265 29.50 9.49 19.23
N VAL A 266 29.30 8.94 18.06
CA VAL A 266 30.27 8.17 17.29
C VAL A 266 31.00 9.06 16.30
N SER A 267 30.24 9.78 15.49
CA SER A 267 30.82 10.59 14.43
C SER A 267 31.30 11.95 14.94
N ARG A 268 32.35 12.45 14.29
CA ARG A 268 32.98 13.72 14.62
C ARG A 268 32.98 14.65 13.40
N PRO A 269 32.75 15.96 13.58
CA PRO A 269 32.79 16.89 12.48
C PRO A 269 34.19 16.91 11.85
N THR A 270 34.24 17.02 10.51
CA THR A 270 35.48 17.22 9.77
C THR A 270 35.70 18.70 9.45
N ALA A 271 36.79 19.01 8.74
CA ALA A 271 37.02 20.33 8.16
C ALA A 271 36.02 20.68 7.03
N VAL A 272 35.24 19.71 6.56
CA VAL A 272 34.22 19.88 5.51
C VAL A 272 32.84 19.92 6.20
N PRO A 273 32.08 21.01 6.08
CA PRO A 273 30.76 21.11 6.62
C PRO A 273 29.87 19.96 6.13
N HIS A 274 29.00 19.43 7.00
CA HIS A 274 28.07 18.31 6.72
C HIS A 274 28.74 16.95 6.41
N LEU A 275 30.07 16.86 6.51
CA LEU A 275 30.79 15.60 6.42
C LEU A 275 31.37 15.25 7.79
N TRP A 276 30.94 14.13 8.34
CA TRP A 276 31.30 13.66 9.66
C TRP A 276 32.11 12.37 9.55
N GLN A 277 33.22 12.26 10.27
CA GLN A 277 34.03 11.06 10.31
C GLN A 277 33.50 10.12 11.39
N VAL A 278 33.19 8.90 11.01
CA VAL A 278 32.71 7.82 11.89
C VAL A 278 33.89 6.98 12.37
N SER A 279 34.79 6.65 11.45
CA SER A 279 36.05 5.93 11.71
C SER A 279 37.10 6.36 10.66
N PRO A 280 38.36 5.91 10.70
CA PRO A 280 39.37 6.33 9.75
C PRO A 280 38.97 6.28 8.28
N HIS A 281 38.27 5.22 7.87
CA HIS A 281 37.84 5.02 6.48
C HIS A 281 36.34 5.24 6.25
N LEU A 282 35.59 5.69 7.25
CA LEU A 282 34.14 5.77 7.14
C LEU A 282 33.62 7.15 7.52
N TYR A 283 32.83 7.73 6.63
CA TYR A 283 32.23 9.04 6.79
C TYR A 283 30.71 9.00 6.63
N LYS A 284 30.03 9.90 7.30
CA LYS A 284 28.61 10.17 7.17
C LYS A 284 28.42 11.54 6.55
N VAL A 285 27.66 11.61 5.48
CA VAL A 285 27.19 12.86 4.86
C VAL A 285 25.75 13.07 5.26
N ARG A 286 25.48 14.23 5.85
CA ARG A 286 24.14 14.58 6.27
C ARG A 286 23.45 15.51 5.29
N GLY A 287 22.26 15.14 4.83
CA GLY A 287 21.38 15.99 4.03
C GLY A 287 20.83 17.16 4.84
N HIS A 288 20.66 18.30 4.17
CA HIS A 288 20.25 19.55 4.81
C HIS A 288 18.77 19.56 5.21
N GLU A 289 17.89 18.97 4.42
CA GLU A 289 16.46 19.23 4.56
C GLU A 289 15.61 18.07 5.06
N TYR A 290 15.88 16.81 4.72
CA TYR A 290 15.00 15.69 5.10
C TYR A 290 15.66 14.72 6.06
N TRP A 291 16.72 15.15 6.74
CA TRP A 291 17.49 14.32 7.68
C TRP A 291 17.99 13.00 7.07
N VAL A 292 18.09 12.98 5.73
CA VAL A 292 18.67 11.86 4.99
C VAL A 292 20.17 11.87 5.18
N ASN A 293 20.72 10.71 5.46
CA ASN A 293 22.16 10.49 5.46
C ASN A 293 22.54 9.61 4.27
N PHE A 294 23.72 9.83 3.74
CA PHE A 294 24.40 8.78 3.01
C PHE A 294 25.81 8.59 3.57
N HIS A 295 26.46 7.53 3.19
CA HIS A 295 27.74 7.15 3.78
C HIS A 295 28.81 7.05 2.73
N MET A 296 30.07 7.30 3.13
CA MET A 296 31.22 7.25 2.25
C MET A 296 32.26 6.36 2.90
N LEU A 297 32.54 5.22 2.27
CA LEU A 297 33.65 4.35 2.59
C LEU A 297 34.84 4.76 1.74
N VAL A 298 35.99 5.02 2.37
CA VAL A 298 37.18 5.53 1.71
C VAL A 298 38.31 4.52 1.83
N SER A 299 39.01 4.25 0.74
CA SER A 299 40.18 3.39 0.72
C SER A 299 41.47 4.14 1.05
N ASP A 300 42.56 3.40 1.39
CA ASP A 300 43.88 3.97 1.69
C ASP A 300 44.46 4.81 0.54
N ASP A 301 44.07 4.52 -0.70
CA ASP A 301 44.51 5.27 -1.89
C ASP A 301 43.60 6.43 -2.27
N GLY A 302 42.64 6.78 -1.39
CA GLY A 302 41.78 7.97 -1.50
C GLY A 302 40.62 7.83 -2.49
N HIS A 303 40.18 6.61 -2.79
CA HIS A 303 38.95 6.37 -3.53
C HIS A 303 37.76 6.17 -2.58
N ALA A 304 36.55 6.49 -3.03
CA ALA A 304 35.32 6.38 -2.25
C ALA A 304 34.29 5.48 -2.91
N LEU A 305 33.61 4.68 -2.09
CA LEU A 305 32.36 4.02 -2.38
C LEU A 305 31.28 4.72 -1.55
N LEU A 306 30.27 5.27 -2.21
CA LEU A 306 29.12 5.85 -1.51
C LEU A 306 28.07 4.76 -1.27
N VAL A 307 27.41 4.81 -0.13
CA VAL A 307 26.20 4.03 0.15
C VAL A 307 25.04 5.02 0.23
N ASP A 308 24.15 4.94 -0.73
CA ASP A 308 23.12 5.90 -1.08
C ASP A 308 23.64 7.26 -1.56
N CYS A 309 22.80 8.04 -2.21
CA CYS A 309 23.01 9.43 -2.60
C CYS A 309 21.70 10.04 -3.07
N GLY A 310 20.94 10.67 -2.21
CA GLY A 310 19.69 11.24 -2.64
C GLY A 310 19.23 12.45 -1.84
N LEU A 311 18.39 13.22 -2.47
CA LEU A 311 17.65 14.37 -1.94
C LEU A 311 18.52 15.46 -1.29
N PHE A 312 19.55 15.88 -2.02
CA PHE A 312 20.39 17.00 -1.62
C PHE A 312 20.19 18.21 -2.52
N ASP A 313 20.39 19.38 -1.96
CA ASP A 313 20.69 20.55 -2.78
C ASP A 313 22.03 20.32 -3.50
N ARG A 314 22.04 20.43 -4.83
CA ARG A 314 23.23 20.12 -5.64
C ARG A 314 24.45 20.97 -5.30
N GLN A 315 24.25 22.24 -4.98
CA GLN A 315 25.36 23.09 -4.57
C GLN A 315 25.92 22.67 -3.22
N HIS A 316 25.04 22.20 -2.34
CA HIS A 316 25.45 21.64 -1.06
C HIS A 316 26.22 20.33 -1.25
N LEU A 317 25.71 19.42 -2.07
CA LEU A 317 26.37 18.17 -2.41
C LEU A 317 27.75 18.38 -3.02
N ASP A 318 27.85 19.29 -3.99
CA ASP A 318 29.15 19.66 -4.60
C ASP A 318 30.14 20.20 -3.58
N ARG A 319 29.72 21.11 -2.68
CA ARG A 319 30.59 21.62 -1.60
C ARG A 319 31.13 20.52 -0.69
N VAL A 320 30.28 19.52 -0.39
CA VAL A 320 30.69 18.36 0.42
C VAL A 320 31.69 17.49 -0.34
N LEU A 321 31.40 17.12 -1.59
CA LEU A 321 32.26 16.24 -2.39
C LEU A 321 33.60 16.94 -2.79
N ASP A 322 33.55 18.21 -3.17
CA ASP A 322 34.76 18.98 -3.46
C ASP A 322 35.58 19.23 -2.19
N GLY A 323 34.93 19.53 -1.08
CA GLY A 323 35.59 19.64 0.20
C GLY A 323 36.27 18.36 0.66
N ALA A 324 35.65 17.22 0.43
CA ALA A 324 36.21 15.89 0.70
C ALA A 324 37.48 15.66 -0.15
N ARG A 325 37.45 16.00 -1.44
CA ARG A 325 38.61 15.95 -2.32
C ARG A 325 39.75 16.87 -1.84
N ASP A 326 39.42 18.13 -1.62
CA ASP A 326 40.43 19.18 -1.44
C ASP A 326 41.04 19.17 -0.03
N ARG A 327 40.29 18.72 0.98
CA ARG A 327 40.70 18.77 2.40
C ARG A 327 40.98 17.41 3.04
N LEU A 328 40.38 16.33 2.51
CA LEU A 328 40.52 14.99 3.07
C LEU A 328 41.23 14.03 2.11
N GLY A 329 41.66 14.49 0.91
CA GLY A 329 42.40 13.70 -0.06
C GLY A 329 41.56 12.61 -0.74
N ILE A 330 40.24 12.71 -0.75
CA ILE A 330 39.35 11.76 -1.43
C ILE A 330 39.34 12.09 -2.92
N ARG A 331 40.11 11.35 -3.70
CA ARG A 331 40.44 11.69 -5.10
C ARG A 331 39.35 11.37 -6.10
N ALA A 332 38.62 10.29 -5.88
CA ALA A 332 37.62 9.78 -6.81
C ALA A 332 36.47 9.08 -6.07
N ILE A 333 35.30 9.07 -6.68
CA ILE A 333 34.18 8.23 -6.29
C ILE A 333 34.10 7.11 -7.33
N ASP A 334 34.31 5.87 -6.91
CA ASP A 334 34.27 4.73 -7.82
C ASP A 334 32.84 4.30 -8.12
N ALA A 335 31.99 4.23 -7.09
CA ALA A 335 30.59 3.82 -7.24
C ALA A 335 29.68 4.40 -6.16
N ILE A 336 28.37 4.37 -6.44
CA ILE A 336 27.29 4.59 -5.50
C ILE A 336 26.49 3.30 -5.41
N LEU A 337 26.40 2.71 -4.23
CA LEU A 337 25.59 1.53 -3.96
C LEU A 337 24.27 1.95 -3.33
N VAL A 338 23.18 1.78 -4.07
CA VAL A 338 21.82 2.15 -3.64
C VAL A 338 21.22 1.02 -2.82
N THR A 339 20.75 1.34 -1.60
CA THR A 339 20.23 0.35 -0.66
C THR A 339 18.79 -0.05 -0.94
N HIS A 340 17.93 0.87 -1.39
CA HIS A 340 16.52 0.58 -1.62
C HIS A 340 15.84 1.57 -2.59
N MET A 341 14.57 1.34 -2.88
CA MET A 341 13.82 1.97 -3.94
C MET A 341 13.35 3.41 -3.67
N HIS A 342 13.50 3.95 -2.48
CA HIS A 342 12.98 5.29 -2.17
C HIS A 342 13.87 6.40 -2.71
N GLY A 343 13.25 7.44 -3.27
CA GLY A 343 13.93 8.49 -4.03
C GLY A 343 14.93 9.29 -3.22
N ASP A 344 14.69 9.52 -1.94
CA ASP A 344 15.60 10.22 -1.04
C ASP A 344 16.93 9.50 -0.82
N HIS A 345 17.07 8.27 -1.31
CA HIS A 345 18.30 7.49 -1.26
C HIS A 345 19.07 7.41 -2.59
N PHE A 346 18.47 7.83 -3.70
CA PHE A 346 19.15 7.70 -5.00
C PHE A 346 18.96 8.87 -5.99
N LEU A 347 18.09 9.84 -5.71
CA LEU A 347 17.74 10.87 -6.71
C LEU A 347 18.91 11.74 -7.18
N ASP A 348 19.98 11.89 -6.39
CA ASP A 348 21.18 12.60 -6.80
C ASP A 348 22.29 11.69 -7.37
N ALA A 349 22.10 10.36 -7.35
CA ALA A 349 23.10 9.41 -7.84
C ALA A 349 23.46 9.64 -9.32
N GLU A 350 22.46 9.90 -10.17
CA GLU A 350 22.69 10.22 -11.60
C GLU A 350 23.46 11.53 -11.78
N TYR A 351 23.21 12.53 -10.94
CA TYR A 351 23.98 13.78 -10.97
C TYR A 351 25.45 13.54 -10.61
N VAL A 352 25.72 12.77 -9.55
CA VAL A 352 27.06 12.42 -9.12
C VAL A 352 27.75 11.56 -10.18
N ARG A 353 27.08 10.56 -10.77
CA ARG A 353 27.61 9.78 -11.88
C ARG A 353 28.09 10.66 -13.03
N LYS A 354 27.28 11.61 -13.48
CA LYS A 354 27.61 12.53 -14.57
C LYS A 354 28.76 13.51 -14.24
N THR A 355 28.83 13.97 -13.01
CA THR A 355 29.80 15.00 -12.61
C THR A 355 31.11 14.44 -12.07
N ARG A 356 31.12 13.19 -11.57
CA ARG A 356 32.27 12.54 -10.93
C ARG A 356 32.75 11.29 -11.65
N GLY A 357 31.96 10.73 -12.59
CA GLY A 357 32.35 9.58 -13.41
C GLY A 357 32.30 8.24 -12.66
N CYS A 358 31.37 8.10 -11.69
CA CYS A 358 31.23 6.87 -10.91
C CYS A 358 30.18 5.90 -11.51
N GLU A 359 30.22 4.65 -11.05
CA GLU A 359 29.22 3.64 -11.38
C GLU A 359 28.03 3.69 -10.39
N ILE A 360 26.88 3.14 -10.79
CA ILE A 360 25.72 2.88 -9.92
C ILE A 360 25.61 1.39 -9.71
N TRP A 361 25.64 0.97 -8.45
CA TRP A 361 25.49 -0.42 -8.05
C TRP A 361 24.21 -0.59 -7.22
N THR A 362 23.57 -1.72 -7.34
CA THR A 362 22.46 -2.09 -6.43
C THR A 362 22.24 -3.60 -6.41
N HIS A 363 21.43 -4.04 -5.46
CA HIS A 363 21.05 -5.45 -5.30
C HIS A 363 20.03 -5.89 -6.36
N GLU A 364 20.06 -7.18 -6.75
CA GLU A 364 19.16 -7.77 -7.75
C GLU A 364 17.67 -7.61 -7.42
N ARG A 365 17.30 -7.45 -6.14
CA ARG A 365 15.93 -7.20 -5.71
C ARG A 365 15.51 -5.74 -5.84
N VAL A 366 16.44 -4.84 -6.05
CA VAL A 366 16.20 -3.39 -6.10
C VAL A 366 16.26 -2.85 -7.54
N VAL A 367 17.09 -3.46 -8.39
CA VAL A 367 17.40 -2.93 -9.73
C VAL A 367 16.16 -2.61 -10.56
N ASP A 368 15.18 -3.49 -10.59
CA ASP A 368 13.98 -3.29 -11.42
C ASP A 368 13.18 -2.05 -11.01
N THR A 369 13.10 -1.75 -9.72
CA THR A 369 12.40 -0.56 -9.22
C THR A 369 13.12 0.74 -9.53
N LEU A 370 14.43 0.70 -9.75
CA LEU A 370 15.24 1.86 -10.16
C LEU A 370 15.18 2.07 -11.69
N GLU A 371 15.39 1.01 -12.47
CA GLU A 371 15.45 1.09 -13.92
C GLU A 371 14.08 1.18 -14.60
N ARG A 372 13.07 0.54 -13.99
CA ARG A 372 11.72 0.41 -14.53
C ARG A 372 10.64 0.71 -13.48
N PRO A 373 10.66 1.89 -12.84
CA PRO A 373 9.73 2.23 -11.76
C PRO A 373 8.27 2.17 -12.20
N LEU A 374 7.96 2.42 -13.47
CA LEU A 374 6.60 2.39 -14.01
C LEU A 374 6.06 0.97 -14.25
N ASP A 375 6.91 -0.06 -14.16
CA ASP A 375 6.48 -1.46 -14.19
C ASP A 375 5.76 -1.88 -12.92
N TYR A 376 5.79 -1.04 -11.89
CA TYR A 376 5.17 -1.26 -10.58
C TYR A 376 4.05 -0.27 -10.32
N ASP A 377 3.15 -0.66 -9.43
CA ASP A 377 2.10 0.21 -8.91
C ASP A 377 2.57 0.91 -7.61
N TYR A 378 3.76 1.51 -7.67
CA TYR A 378 4.35 2.27 -6.58
C TYR A 378 4.45 3.75 -6.93
N ASP A 379 4.01 4.60 -6.02
CA ASP A 379 4.02 6.04 -6.22
C ASP A 379 5.11 6.76 -5.41
N ALA A 380 5.60 6.13 -4.34
CA ALA A 380 6.55 6.74 -3.41
C ALA A 380 8.02 6.74 -3.89
N MET A 381 8.33 6.25 -5.09
CA MET A 381 9.70 6.15 -5.57
C MET A 381 10.27 7.48 -6.05
N ILE A 382 10.01 7.82 -7.30
CA ILE A 382 10.60 8.99 -7.96
C ILE A 382 9.65 10.19 -7.94
N PRO A 383 8.36 10.04 -8.24
CA PRO A 383 7.45 11.17 -8.35
C PRO A 383 7.25 11.97 -7.07
N ALA A 384 7.43 11.36 -5.91
CA ALA A 384 7.29 12.03 -4.61
C ALA A 384 8.11 13.31 -4.45
N TYR A 385 9.16 13.46 -5.26
CA TYR A 385 10.12 14.54 -5.10
C TYR A 385 10.18 15.50 -6.30
N ARG A 386 9.12 15.54 -7.11
CA ARG A 386 9.05 16.37 -8.34
C ARG A 386 9.28 17.85 -8.13
N GLU A 387 8.93 18.39 -6.98
CA GLU A 387 9.08 19.81 -6.68
C GLU A 387 10.53 20.23 -6.43
N ARG A 388 11.44 19.30 -6.45
CA ARG A 388 12.84 19.55 -6.20
C ARG A 388 13.62 19.79 -7.48
N PRO A 389 14.66 20.67 -7.45
CA PRO A 389 15.50 20.93 -8.62
C PRO A 389 16.43 19.78 -9.00
N THR A 390 16.15 18.56 -8.55
CA THR A 390 16.87 17.34 -8.93
C THR A 390 16.67 16.91 -10.38
N GLY A 391 15.75 17.59 -11.09
CA GLY A 391 15.45 17.32 -12.49
C GLY A 391 14.37 16.26 -12.67
N ASP A 392 14.07 15.98 -13.93
CA ASP A 392 13.03 15.06 -14.37
C ASP A 392 13.58 13.61 -14.36
N ILE A 393 14.00 13.13 -13.19
CA ILE A 393 14.49 11.76 -13.07
C ILE A 393 13.30 10.81 -13.14
N ARG A 394 13.25 10.00 -14.20
CA ARG A 394 12.21 9.00 -14.44
C ARG A 394 12.66 7.60 -14.10
N LYS A 395 13.96 7.37 -14.08
CA LYS A 395 14.62 6.11 -13.78
C LYS A 395 16.07 6.35 -13.40
N LEU A 396 16.70 5.34 -12.81
CA LEU A 396 18.13 5.31 -12.58
C LEU A 396 18.69 4.03 -13.22
N ASP A 397 19.50 4.19 -14.27
CA ASP A 397 20.18 3.05 -14.90
C ASP A 397 21.31 2.55 -14.00
N VAL A 398 21.43 1.23 -13.86
CA VAL A 398 22.37 0.55 -12.96
C VAL A 398 23.51 -0.04 -13.78
N ASP A 399 24.77 0.22 -13.36
CA ASP A 399 25.96 -0.27 -14.04
C ASP A 399 26.36 -1.68 -13.54
N ARG A 400 26.07 -2.00 -12.25
CA ARG A 400 26.33 -3.31 -11.66
C ARG A 400 25.19 -3.79 -10.79
N VAL A 401 24.70 -4.97 -11.10
CA VAL A 401 23.71 -5.70 -10.29
C VAL A 401 24.45 -6.68 -9.40
N ILE A 402 24.18 -6.64 -8.10
CA ILE A 402 24.78 -7.46 -7.07
C ILE A 402 23.79 -8.58 -6.71
N ALA A 403 24.24 -9.82 -6.80
CA ALA A 403 23.42 -10.96 -6.40
C ALA A 403 23.26 -11.05 -4.87
N ASP A 404 22.17 -11.68 -4.42
CA ASP A 404 21.96 -11.90 -2.98
C ASP A 404 23.10 -12.73 -2.37
N GLY A 405 23.70 -12.22 -1.30
CA GLY A 405 24.88 -12.83 -0.66
C GLY A 405 26.21 -12.62 -1.38
N GLU A 406 26.25 -11.80 -2.42
CA GLU A 406 27.51 -11.55 -3.15
C GLU A 406 28.51 -10.81 -2.28
N VAL A 407 29.75 -11.30 -2.30
CA VAL A 407 30.89 -10.66 -1.63
C VAL A 407 31.58 -9.67 -2.57
N ILE A 408 31.47 -8.40 -2.25
CA ILE A 408 32.10 -7.30 -2.98
C ILE A 408 33.50 -7.09 -2.43
N ARG A 409 34.51 -7.21 -3.30
CA ARG A 409 35.90 -6.86 -2.98
C ARG A 409 36.24 -5.53 -3.63
N TRP A 410 36.36 -4.49 -2.81
CA TRP A 410 36.63 -3.15 -3.29
C TRP A 410 37.81 -2.54 -2.52
N ARG A 411 38.92 -2.28 -3.20
CA ARG A 411 40.11 -1.54 -2.70
C ARG A 411 40.55 -1.90 -1.26
N GLY A 412 40.67 -3.17 -0.98
CA GLY A 412 41.08 -3.66 0.34
C GLY A 412 39.91 -3.93 1.30
N HIS A 413 38.74 -3.40 1.05
CA HIS A 413 37.53 -3.70 1.80
C HIS A 413 36.80 -4.93 1.25
N VAL A 414 36.19 -5.68 2.15
CA VAL A 414 35.33 -6.84 1.83
C VAL A 414 33.96 -6.60 2.41
N LEU A 415 32.97 -6.49 1.54
CA LEU A 415 31.60 -6.23 1.90
C LEU A 415 30.70 -7.36 1.40
N ALA A 416 29.61 -7.64 2.08
CA ALA A 416 28.49 -8.44 1.60
C ALA A 416 27.28 -7.53 1.34
N CYS A 417 26.45 -7.92 0.36
CA CYS A 417 25.21 -7.24 0.06
C CYS A 417 24.09 -8.28 0.02
N ASP A 418 23.21 -8.23 1.00
CA ASP A 418 22.18 -9.23 1.20
C ASP A 418 20.79 -8.61 1.13
N TRP A 419 19.82 -9.36 0.64
CA TRP A 419 18.43 -8.95 0.71
C TRP A 419 17.97 -8.81 2.16
N MET A 420 17.64 -7.60 2.56
CA MET A 420 17.11 -7.26 3.87
C MET A 420 15.86 -6.41 3.72
N PRO A 421 14.70 -7.03 3.53
CA PRO A 421 13.43 -6.32 3.53
C PRO A 421 13.09 -5.83 4.95
N GLY A 422 12.19 -4.85 5.03
CA GLY A 422 11.72 -4.28 6.30
C GLY A 422 10.67 -3.24 6.00
N GLN A 423 11.08 -1.99 5.82
CA GLN A 423 10.22 -0.91 5.34
C GLN A 423 9.66 -1.22 3.93
N THR A 424 10.48 -1.81 3.07
CA THR A 424 10.09 -2.28 1.74
C THR A 424 10.70 -3.64 1.42
N GLU A 425 10.08 -4.41 0.53
CA GLU A 425 10.67 -5.66 0.02
C GLU A 425 11.84 -5.40 -0.95
N PHE A 426 11.98 -4.18 -1.47
CA PHE A 426 13.02 -3.77 -2.41
C PHE A 426 14.16 -3.05 -1.69
N ALA A 427 14.77 -3.75 -0.72
CA ALA A 427 15.85 -3.23 0.08
C ALA A 427 16.94 -4.27 0.31
N CYS A 428 18.16 -3.80 0.52
CA CYS A 428 19.30 -4.62 0.90
C CYS A 428 20.07 -4.01 2.07
N CYS A 429 20.86 -4.85 2.74
CA CYS A 429 21.85 -4.44 3.72
C CYS A 429 23.24 -4.66 3.12
N VAL A 430 24.08 -3.63 3.22
CA VAL A 430 25.50 -3.74 2.92
C VAL A 430 26.26 -3.84 4.22
N HIS A 431 27.10 -4.83 4.40
CA HIS A 431 27.85 -4.96 5.64
C HIS A 431 29.25 -5.53 5.42
N GLY A 432 30.13 -5.28 6.38
CA GLY A 432 31.50 -5.79 6.36
C GLY A 432 32.31 -5.32 7.55
N GLU A 433 33.55 -5.79 7.65
CA GLU A 433 34.48 -5.30 8.64
C GLU A 433 35.19 -4.03 8.12
N ILE A 434 35.00 -2.92 8.84
CA ILE A 434 35.61 -1.62 8.52
C ILE A 434 36.27 -1.11 9.80
N ASP A 435 37.58 -0.82 9.75
CA ASP A 435 38.35 -0.32 10.89
C ASP A 435 38.21 -1.16 12.17
N GLY A 436 38.14 -2.50 12.00
CA GLY A 436 38.01 -3.45 13.11
C GLY A 436 36.62 -3.53 13.73
N LYS A 437 35.59 -2.95 13.09
CA LYS A 437 34.19 -3.06 13.50
C LYS A 437 33.36 -3.71 12.40
N ARG A 438 32.40 -4.55 12.78
CA ARG A 438 31.35 -5.04 11.86
C ARG A 438 30.34 -3.93 11.66
N VAL A 439 30.32 -3.35 10.49
CA VAL A 439 29.45 -2.23 10.11
C VAL A 439 28.31 -2.75 9.23
N ALA A 440 27.10 -2.28 9.47
CA ALA A 440 25.94 -2.54 8.63
C ALA A 440 25.30 -1.21 8.16
N PHE A 441 25.12 -1.07 6.85
CA PHE A 441 24.34 -0.01 6.22
C PHE A 441 22.94 -0.56 5.97
N THR A 442 21.94 -0.04 6.68
CA THR A 442 20.62 -0.64 6.76
C THR A 442 19.53 0.06 5.94
N GLY A 443 19.90 1.10 5.18
CA GLY A 443 18.88 1.96 4.57
C GLY A 443 17.90 2.43 5.64
N ASP A 444 16.61 2.21 5.42
CA ASP A 444 15.54 2.68 6.32
C ASP A 444 14.94 1.59 7.20
N ASN A 445 15.64 0.49 7.42
CA ASN A 445 15.06 -0.63 8.16
C ASN A 445 15.08 -0.49 9.67
N ILE A 446 16.00 0.28 10.24
CA ILE A 446 16.10 0.45 11.69
C ILE A 446 16.57 1.86 12.02
N PHE A 447 15.84 2.52 12.91
CA PHE A 447 16.15 3.85 13.39
C PHE A 447 16.51 3.84 14.86
N GLY A 448 17.37 4.75 15.26
CA GLY A 448 17.74 4.91 16.63
C GLY A 448 18.72 6.04 16.82
N THR A 449 19.03 6.32 18.08
CA THR A 449 20.04 7.28 18.47
C THR A 449 21.15 6.60 19.24
N SER A 450 22.38 7.05 19.08
CA SER A 450 23.49 6.58 19.91
C SER A 450 23.45 7.14 21.33
N ALA A 451 22.64 8.19 21.56
CA ALA A 451 22.51 8.83 22.87
C ALA A 451 21.59 8.05 23.81
N ASP A 452 20.51 7.53 23.30
CA ASP A 452 19.55 6.74 24.07
C ASP A 452 18.98 5.59 23.23
N GLN A 453 19.68 4.49 23.24
CA GLN A 453 19.26 3.28 22.52
C GLN A 453 18.07 2.57 23.18
N ALA A 454 17.61 3.04 24.35
CA ALA A 454 16.37 2.57 24.95
C ALA A 454 15.14 3.22 24.34
N GLN A 455 15.27 4.43 23.79
CA GLN A 455 14.26 5.15 23.02
C GLN A 455 14.59 5.07 21.54
N HIS A 456 14.10 4.04 20.88
CA HIS A 456 14.33 3.87 19.50
C HIS A 456 13.06 3.43 18.88
N GLY A 457 12.95 3.76 17.66
CA GLY A 457 11.88 3.37 16.84
C GLY A 457 12.34 2.57 15.65
N HIS A 458 11.37 2.15 14.94
CA HIS A 458 11.45 1.70 13.57
C HIS A 458 10.46 2.55 12.78
N GLU A 459 10.71 2.70 11.52
CA GLU A 459 9.75 3.35 10.64
C GLU A 459 8.48 2.50 10.55
N ALA A 460 7.34 3.16 10.45
CA ALA A 460 6.07 2.48 10.32
C ALA A 460 6.03 1.63 9.04
N VAL A 461 5.31 0.53 9.10
CA VAL A 461 5.10 -0.32 7.94
C VAL A 461 4.34 0.45 6.86
N VAL A 462 4.83 0.37 5.65
CA VAL A 462 4.20 0.97 4.48
C VAL A 462 3.61 -0.12 3.62
N ALA A 463 2.30 -0.19 3.54
CA ALA A 463 1.59 -1.31 2.93
C ALA A 463 1.97 -1.58 1.48
N ARG A 464 2.13 -0.54 0.71
CA ARG A 464 2.31 -0.69 -0.74
C ARG A 464 3.68 -1.14 -1.19
N ASN A 465 4.69 -0.85 -0.41
CA ASN A 465 6.07 -1.19 -0.73
C ASN A 465 6.80 -1.90 0.41
N SER A 466 6.05 -2.36 1.40
CA SER A 466 6.51 -3.28 2.42
C SER A 466 6.04 -4.71 2.14
N CYS A 467 6.66 -5.66 2.78
CA CYS A 467 6.27 -7.05 2.77
C CYS A 467 5.57 -7.42 4.08
N THR A 468 5.09 -8.65 4.19
CA THR A 468 4.54 -9.16 5.45
C THR A 468 5.57 -9.02 6.58
N VAL A 469 5.11 -8.97 7.81
CA VAL A 469 6.01 -8.78 8.97
C VAL A 469 7.12 -9.83 9.01
N GLU A 470 6.80 -11.08 8.66
CA GLU A 470 7.76 -12.19 8.60
C GLU A 470 8.84 -12.00 7.54
N ASP A 471 8.48 -11.48 6.38
CA ASP A 471 9.38 -11.18 5.26
C ASP A 471 9.88 -9.73 5.28
N GLY A 472 9.42 -8.92 6.23
CA GLY A 472 9.77 -7.53 6.43
C GLY A 472 10.53 -7.32 7.75
N TYR A 473 9.90 -6.66 8.71
CA TYR A 473 10.53 -6.32 10.00
C TYR A 473 11.07 -7.54 10.76
N GLY A 474 10.33 -8.65 10.78
CA GLY A 474 10.78 -9.87 11.44
C GLY A 474 12.03 -10.46 10.79
N ARG A 475 12.11 -10.43 9.45
CA ARG A 475 13.29 -10.87 8.70
C ARG A 475 14.46 -9.93 8.92
N ALA A 476 14.27 -8.62 8.78
CA ALA A 476 15.32 -7.63 8.99
C ALA A 476 15.93 -7.74 10.40
N GLY A 477 15.10 -7.85 11.42
CA GLY A 477 15.56 -8.02 12.80
C GLY A 477 16.39 -9.29 12.99
N ARG A 478 15.90 -10.44 12.53
CA ARG A 478 16.62 -11.72 12.61
C ARG A 478 17.92 -11.71 11.81
N TYR A 479 17.91 -11.09 10.63
CA TYR A 479 19.10 -10.93 9.82
C TYR A 479 20.16 -10.09 10.55
N LEU A 480 19.80 -8.91 11.05
CA LEU A 480 20.69 -8.05 11.83
C LEU A 480 21.22 -8.74 13.10
N HIS A 481 20.37 -9.52 13.79
CA HIS A 481 20.80 -10.33 14.91
C HIS A 481 21.86 -11.37 14.49
N GLY A 482 21.67 -11.99 13.32
CA GLY A 482 22.60 -13.01 12.77
C GLY A 482 23.97 -12.46 12.41
N ILE A 483 24.04 -11.29 11.76
CA ILE A 483 25.31 -10.64 11.42
C ILE A 483 25.95 -9.91 12.61
N ALA A 484 25.18 -9.63 13.66
CA ALA A 484 25.60 -9.02 14.92
C ALA A 484 26.53 -7.81 14.70
N PRO A 485 26.08 -6.71 14.08
CA PRO A 485 26.94 -5.57 13.81
C PRO A 485 27.39 -4.87 15.08
N ASP A 486 28.58 -4.31 15.06
CA ASP A 486 29.09 -3.43 16.13
C ASP A 486 28.64 -1.99 15.92
N LEU A 487 28.28 -1.65 14.66
CA LEU A 487 27.84 -0.33 14.24
C LEU A 487 26.79 -0.43 13.15
N ILE A 488 25.66 0.27 13.32
CA ILE A 488 24.64 0.46 12.28
C ILE A 488 24.69 1.90 11.77
N LEU A 489 24.60 2.05 10.45
CA LEU A 489 24.49 3.31 9.72
C LEU A 489 23.23 3.29 8.87
N GLY A 490 22.19 3.96 9.33
CA GLY A 490 20.90 4.06 8.64
C GLY A 490 20.74 5.35 7.83
N GLY A 491 19.75 5.36 6.93
CA GLY A 491 19.46 6.49 6.06
C GLY A 491 18.94 7.72 6.79
N HIS A 492 18.18 7.53 7.88
CA HIS A 492 17.59 8.63 8.68
C HIS A 492 17.95 8.53 10.16
N SER A 493 19.04 7.90 10.48
CA SER A 493 19.40 7.59 11.87
C SER A 493 20.77 8.13 12.24
N TRP A 494 21.03 8.21 13.53
CA TRP A 494 22.38 8.38 14.03
C TRP A 494 23.21 7.12 13.79
N ALA A 495 24.53 7.28 13.83
CA ALA A 495 25.40 6.10 13.91
C ALA A 495 25.14 5.40 15.26
N ILE A 496 24.79 4.14 15.21
CA ILE A 496 24.36 3.36 16.40
C ILE A 496 25.43 2.36 16.75
N GLU A 497 26.13 2.59 17.85
CA GLU A 497 27.11 1.63 18.40
C GLU A 497 26.44 0.58 19.28
N ASN A 498 27.00 -0.64 19.25
CA ASN A 498 26.54 -1.76 20.07
C ASN A 498 25.03 -1.99 19.98
N PRO A 499 24.47 -2.17 18.77
CA PRO A 499 23.03 -2.15 18.52
C PRO A 499 22.30 -3.41 18.99
N GLY A 500 22.95 -4.38 19.64
CA GLY A 500 22.35 -5.67 19.99
C GLY A 500 21.02 -5.55 20.72
N ALA A 501 20.95 -4.74 21.78
CA ALA A 501 19.71 -4.51 22.52
C ALA A 501 18.63 -3.79 21.70
N LEU A 502 19.01 -2.90 20.78
CA LEU A 502 18.09 -2.27 19.84
C LEU A 502 17.52 -3.30 18.84
N ILE A 503 18.37 -4.17 18.31
CA ILE A 503 17.96 -5.24 17.37
C ILE A 503 16.95 -6.19 18.05
N GLU A 504 17.22 -6.59 19.29
CA GLU A 504 16.27 -7.42 20.06
C GLU A 504 14.90 -6.74 20.23
N ARG A 505 14.89 -5.45 20.54
CA ARG A 505 13.64 -4.69 20.64
C ARG A 505 12.94 -4.51 19.32
N TYR A 506 13.71 -4.36 18.23
CA TYR A 506 13.16 -4.28 16.88
C TYR A 506 12.47 -5.60 16.49
N ILE A 507 13.05 -6.74 16.84
CA ILE A 507 12.42 -8.07 16.67
C ILE A 507 11.12 -8.14 17.47
N ALA A 508 11.18 -7.77 18.76
CA ALA A 508 9.99 -7.76 19.62
C ALA A 508 8.89 -6.83 19.09
N ALA A 509 9.26 -5.67 18.53
CA ALA A 509 8.32 -4.75 17.90
C ALA A 509 7.64 -5.36 16.66
N GLY A 510 8.39 -6.12 15.84
CA GLY A 510 7.83 -6.88 14.73
C GLY A 510 6.83 -7.94 15.19
N ASP A 511 7.13 -8.67 16.25
CA ASP A 511 6.21 -9.65 16.83
C ASP A 511 4.95 -9.01 17.41
N GLU A 512 5.09 -7.84 18.05
CA GLU A 512 3.95 -7.07 18.56
C GLU A 512 3.06 -6.53 17.43
N LEU A 513 3.68 -6.07 16.33
CA LEU A 513 2.98 -5.63 15.12
C LEU A 513 2.16 -6.77 14.53
N ARG A 514 2.79 -7.95 14.34
CA ARG A 514 2.10 -9.16 13.87
C ARG A 514 0.92 -9.52 14.77
N ALA A 515 1.11 -9.52 16.08
CA ALA A 515 0.03 -9.82 17.03
C ALA A 515 -1.14 -8.83 16.92
N ALA A 516 -0.86 -7.54 16.70
CA ALA A 516 -1.89 -6.52 16.49
C ALA A 516 -2.65 -6.70 15.16
N LEU A 517 -1.96 -7.09 14.09
CA LEU A 517 -2.58 -7.39 12.79
C LEU A 517 -3.47 -8.64 12.85
N VAL A 518 -3.02 -9.70 13.53
CA VAL A 518 -3.80 -10.94 13.73
C VAL A 518 -5.12 -10.66 14.45
N GLU A 519 -5.16 -9.73 15.41
CA GLU A 519 -6.41 -9.36 16.11
C GLU A 519 -7.43 -8.64 15.22
N LEU A 520 -7.00 -8.12 14.07
CA LEU A 520 -7.82 -7.31 13.16
C LEU A 520 -8.35 -8.09 11.96
N THR A 521 -8.22 -9.41 11.92
CA THR A 521 -8.74 -10.25 10.84
C THR A 521 -9.45 -11.49 11.35
N ASN A 522 -10.48 -11.94 10.60
CA ASN A 522 -11.12 -13.24 10.76
C ASN A 522 -10.48 -14.34 9.88
N GLU A 523 -9.53 -13.95 9.03
CA GLU A 523 -8.83 -14.90 8.18
C GLU A 523 -7.90 -15.78 9.02
N LYS A 524 -7.68 -17.01 8.55
CA LYS A 524 -6.74 -17.94 9.18
C LYS A 524 -5.31 -17.44 9.20
N ASP A 525 -5.00 -16.49 8.32
CA ASP A 525 -3.69 -15.89 8.19
C ASP A 525 -3.85 -14.41 7.78
N TYR A 526 -3.32 -13.49 8.60
CA TYR A 526 -3.43 -12.05 8.35
C TYR A 526 -2.73 -11.64 7.04
N ARG A 527 -1.73 -12.38 6.60
CA ARG A 527 -0.94 -12.10 5.39
C ARG A 527 -1.78 -12.08 4.12
N LEU A 528 -2.93 -12.74 4.11
CA LEU A 528 -3.84 -12.75 2.96
C LEU A 528 -4.32 -11.36 2.54
N TRP A 529 -4.39 -10.42 3.49
CA TRP A 529 -4.89 -9.06 3.24
C TRP A 529 -3.84 -7.98 3.46
N PHE A 530 -2.58 -8.38 3.63
CA PHE A 530 -1.49 -7.46 3.93
C PHE A 530 -0.68 -7.08 2.69
N ASP A 531 -0.41 -8.03 1.79
CA ASP A 531 0.48 -7.80 0.66
C ASP A 531 -0.31 -7.36 -0.59
N PRO A 532 -0.07 -6.15 -1.14
CA PRO A 532 -0.70 -5.65 -2.35
C PRO A 532 -0.22 -6.37 -3.63
N PHE A 533 0.79 -7.25 -3.54
CA PHE A 533 1.33 -8.00 -4.68
C PHE A 533 0.93 -9.47 -4.71
N TRP A 534 -0.09 -9.84 -3.97
CA TRP A 534 -0.65 -11.19 -3.97
C TRP A 534 -0.97 -11.72 -5.38
N ALA A 535 -1.61 -10.89 -6.21
CA ALA A 535 -1.77 -11.19 -7.64
C ALA A 535 -1.60 -9.91 -8.46
N ARG A 536 -0.71 -9.92 -9.46
CA ARG A 536 -0.45 -8.75 -10.30
C ARG A 536 -0.14 -9.14 -11.74
N ILE A 537 -0.40 -8.24 -12.68
CA ILE A 537 0.16 -8.26 -14.03
C ILE A 537 1.40 -7.38 -14.02
N HIS A 538 2.50 -7.91 -14.52
CA HIS A 538 3.77 -7.19 -14.66
C HIS A 538 4.21 -7.15 -16.13
N PRO A 539 4.55 -5.98 -16.70
CA PRO A 539 4.52 -4.67 -16.07
C PRO A 539 3.09 -4.20 -15.73
N TYR A 540 2.97 -3.34 -14.71
CA TYR A 540 1.67 -2.79 -14.29
C TYR A 540 1.04 -1.88 -15.35
N ARG A 541 1.88 -1.25 -16.20
CA ARG A 541 1.47 -0.38 -17.30
C ARG A 541 1.85 -1.02 -18.64
N VAL A 542 0.88 -1.59 -19.33
CA VAL A 542 1.07 -2.28 -20.62
C VAL A 542 0.71 -1.34 -21.75
N ASN A 543 1.67 -1.04 -22.63
CA ASN A 543 1.41 -0.29 -23.85
C ASN A 543 1.13 -1.25 -25.02
N VAL A 544 0.04 -1.04 -25.75
CA VAL A 544 -0.35 -1.86 -26.90
C VAL A 544 -0.90 -1.00 -28.03
N LYS A 545 -0.55 -1.29 -29.29
CA LYS A 545 -1.11 -0.61 -30.47
C LYS A 545 -2.41 -1.27 -30.91
N PRO A 546 -3.37 -0.54 -31.50
CA PRO A 546 -4.53 -1.13 -32.14
C PRO A 546 -4.15 -2.24 -33.13
N GLY A 547 -4.81 -3.38 -33.04
CA GLY A 547 -4.52 -4.57 -33.84
C GLY A 547 -3.25 -5.32 -33.50
N ALA A 548 -2.52 -4.90 -32.45
CA ALA A 548 -1.28 -5.54 -32.01
C ALA A 548 -1.45 -6.23 -30.64
N ALA A 549 -0.37 -6.83 -30.19
CA ALA A 549 -0.28 -7.46 -28.86
C ALA A 549 1.03 -7.10 -28.18
N ALA A 550 1.00 -7.11 -26.83
CA ALA A 550 2.14 -6.97 -25.95
C ALA A 550 2.20 -8.17 -25.00
N GLU A 551 3.39 -8.50 -24.55
CA GLU A 551 3.61 -9.56 -23.56
C GLU A 551 3.64 -8.96 -22.15
N ALA A 552 3.03 -9.68 -21.21
CA ALA A 552 3.03 -9.39 -19.79
C ALA A 552 3.14 -10.70 -19.00
N THR A 553 3.23 -10.60 -17.69
CA THR A 553 3.32 -11.78 -16.81
C THR A 553 2.31 -11.66 -15.67
N LEU A 554 1.44 -12.65 -15.52
CA LEU A 554 0.66 -12.81 -14.31
C LEU A 554 1.56 -13.41 -13.23
N VAL A 555 1.67 -12.72 -12.09
CA VAL A 555 2.43 -13.17 -10.92
C VAL A 555 1.44 -13.42 -9.79
N VAL A 556 1.45 -14.62 -9.21
CA VAL A 556 0.59 -15.01 -8.08
C VAL A 556 1.47 -15.55 -6.96
N ARG A 557 1.32 -15.00 -5.78
CA ARG A 557 2.06 -15.36 -4.56
C ARG A 557 1.17 -16.10 -3.57
N ASN A 558 1.72 -17.11 -2.94
CA ASN A 558 1.11 -17.81 -1.81
C ASN A 558 1.85 -17.45 -0.52
N PHE A 559 1.17 -16.87 0.46
CA PHE A 559 1.73 -16.52 1.76
C PHE A 559 1.59 -17.63 2.82
N LEU A 560 0.84 -18.67 2.50
CA LEU A 560 0.54 -19.73 3.45
C LEU A 560 1.62 -20.81 3.45
N ASP A 561 1.73 -21.52 4.57
CA ASP A 561 2.62 -22.66 4.73
C ASP A 561 2.04 -23.97 4.12
N ALA A 562 0.92 -23.88 3.42
CA ALA A 562 0.29 -24.95 2.67
C ALA A 562 0.06 -24.54 1.21
N PRO A 563 0.02 -25.50 0.26
CA PRO A 563 -0.32 -25.19 -1.12
C PRO A 563 -1.73 -24.61 -1.24
N THR A 564 -1.91 -23.64 -2.13
CA THR A 564 -3.20 -23.00 -2.42
C THR A 564 -3.55 -23.10 -3.90
N VAL A 565 -4.84 -23.13 -4.20
CA VAL A 565 -5.36 -23.08 -5.57
C VAL A 565 -5.95 -21.70 -5.81
N HIS A 566 -5.45 -21.02 -6.86
CA HIS A 566 -5.94 -19.70 -7.26
C HIS A 566 -6.62 -19.82 -8.62
N GLU A 567 -7.88 -19.43 -8.68
CA GLU A 567 -8.60 -19.20 -9.94
C GLU A 567 -8.56 -17.71 -10.21
N ILE A 568 -7.90 -17.32 -11.28
CA ILE A 568 -7.71 -15.92 -11.68
C ILE A 568 -8.52 -15.69 -12.96
N LYS A 569 -9.32 -14.62 -12.97
CA LYS A 569 -9.97 -14.10 -14.17
C LYS A 569 -9.54 -12.66 -14.40
N ILE A 570 -9.18 -12.32 -15.62
CA ILE A 570 -8.88 -10.95 -16.03
C ILE A 570 -10.13 -10.37 -16.70
N ILE A 571 -10.70 -9.37 -16.06
CA ILE A 571 -11.91 -8.67 -16.51
C ILE A 571 -11.47 -7.44 -17.30
N ALA A 572 -11.53 -7.53 -18.61
CA ALA A 572 -11.10 -6.47 -19.52
C ALA A 572 -12.32 -5.75 -20.13
N PRO A 573 -12.21 -4.43 -20.41
CA PRO A 573 -13.21 -3.72 -21.20
C PRO A 573 -13.22 -4.18 -22.65
N ALA A 574 -14.30 -3.83 -23.36
CA ALA A 574 -14.43 -4.14 -24.79
C ALA A 574 -13.24 -3.59 -25.60
N GLY A 575 -12.81 -4.35 -26.59
CA GLY A 575 -11.64 -4.01 -27.43
C GLY A 575 -10.29 -4.50 -26.89
N LEU A 576 -10.23 -4.99 -25.64
CA LEU A 576 -9.03 -5.61 -25.08
C LEU A 576 -9.23 -7.10 -24.82
N ARG A 577 -8.18 -7.88 -25.01
CA ARG A 577 -8.18 -9.32 -24.74
C ARG A 577 -6.89 -9.73 -24.06
N PHE A 578 -7.04 -10.57 -23.05
CA PHE A 578 -5.94 -11.21 -22.33
C PHE A 578 -5.95 -12.72 -22.63
N GLU A 579 -4.79 -13.27 -22.89
CA GLU A 579 -4.64 -14.71 -23.19
C GLU A 579 -3.53 -15.30 -22.30
N PRO A 580 -3.89 -16.15 -21.33
CA PRO A 580 -5.24 -16.59 -20.96
C PRO A 580 -6.04 -15.50 -20.23
N ALA A 581 -7.35 -15.41 -20.48
CA ALA A 581 -8.27 -14.53 -19.74
C ALA A 581 -8.67 -15.13 -18.39
N ALA A 582 -8.54 -16.44 -18.23
CA ALA A 582 -8.78 -17.14 -16.98
C ALA A 582 -7.81 -18.32 -16.85
N VAL A 583 -7.37 -18.58 -15.63
CA VAL A 583 -6.43 -19.65 -15.32
C VAL A 583 -6.62 -20.14 -13.89
N THR A 584 -6.40 -21.44 -13.68
CA THR A 584 -6.31 -22.05 -12.34
C THR A 584 -4.85 -22.43 -12.09
N LEU A 585 -4.28 -21.94 -10.99
CA LEU A 585 -2.90 -22.13 -10.61
C LEU A 585 -2.81 -22.73 -9.22
N ARG A 586 -2.08 -23.85 -9.09
CA ARG A 586 -1.61 -24.33 -7.80
C ARG A 586 -0.29 -23.62 -7.47
N VAL A 587 -0.24 -22.97 -6.33
CA VAL A 587 0.95 -22.28 -5.84
C VAL A 587 1.44 -22.98 -4.57
N GLU A 588 2.68 -23.43 -4.59
CA GLU A 588 3.30 -24.14 -3.47
C GLU A 588 3.45 -23.23 -2.23
N PRO A 589 3.66 -23.79 -1.03
CA PRO A 589 3.83 -23.01 0.20
C PRO A 589 4.89 -21.94 0.04
N LEU A 590 4.57 -20.71 0.45
CA LEU A 590 5.45 -19.53 0.38
C LEU A 590 6.02 -19.25 -1.03
N GLY A 591 5.39 -19.85 -2.06
CA GLY A 591 5.86 -19.82 -3.43
C GLY A 591 5.26 -18.70 -4.27
N VAL A 592 5.87 -18.52 -5.45
CA VAL A 592 5.42 -17.59 -6.48
C VAL A 592 5.28 -18.34 -7.81
N ARG A 593 4.15 -18.14 -8.49
CA ARG A 593 3.95 -18.63 -9.86
C ARG A 593 3.95 -17.45 -10.82
N ARG A 594 4.61 -17.64 -11.95
CA ARG A 594 4.68 -16.67 -13.05
C ARG A 594 4.13 -17.33 -14.30
N LEU A 595 3.18 -16.68 -14.98
CA LEU A 595 2.55 -17.16 -16.19
C LEU A 595 2.59 -16.06 -17.26
N PRO A 596 3.11 -16.33 -18.47
CA PRO A 596 3.01 -15.39 -19.59
C PRO A 596 1.55 -15.08 -19.91
N VAL A 597 1.27 -13.82 -20.14
CA VAL A 597 -0.04 -13.29 -20.56
C VAL A 597 0.15 -12.38 -21.76
N ARG A 598 -0.56 -12.67 -22.83
CA ARG A 598 -0.60 -11.84 -24.02
C ARG A 598 -1.76 -10.85 -23.93
N VAL A 599 -1.46 -9.57 -24.03
CA VAL A 599 -2.45 -8.47 -24.03
C VAL A 599 -2.61 -7.95 -25.44
N SER A 600 -3.79 -8.03 -26.01
CA SER A 600 -4.06 -7.56 -27.39
C SER A 600 -5.18 -6.53 -27.40
N ALA A 601 -5.04 -5.55 -28.30
CA ALA A 601 -6.06 -4.54 -28.58
C ALA A 601 -6.69 -4.82 -29.95
N ALA A 602 -8.00 -4.70 -30.06
CA ALA A 602 -8.72 -4.79 -31.33
C ALA A 602 -8.26 -3.67 -32.28
N GLN A 603 -8.45 -3.85 -33.57
CA GLN A 603 -8.04 -2.86 -34.60
C GLN A 603 -8.77 -1.51 -34.41
N ASP A 604 -9.99 -1.55 -33.91
CA ASP A 604 -10.86 -0.42 -33.62
C ASP A 604 -10.87 -0.01 -32.14
N ALA A 605 -9.95 -0.55 -31.33
CA ALA A 605 -9.83 -0.17 -29.92
C ALA A 605 -9.52 1.32 -29.81
N ALA A 606 -10.26 2.01 -28.94
CA ALA A 606 -10.05 3.43 -28.70
C ALA A 606 -8.69 3.68 -28.06
N ALA A 607 -7.97 4.66 -28.59
CA ALA A 607 -6.71 5.09 -28.00
C ALA A 607 -6.92 5.69 -26.59
N GLY A 608 -5.96 5.46 -25.71
CA GLY A 608 -5.98 5.98 -24.35
C GLY A 608 -5.83 4.92 -23.27
N LEU A 609 -5.95 5.37 -22.02
CA LEU A 609 -5.84 4.50 -20.86
C LEU A 609 -7.13 3.74 -20.60
N THR A 610 -6.99 2.51 -20.17
CA THR A 610 -8.08 1.68 -19.69
C THR A 610 -7.61 0.76 -18.57
N LEU A 611 -8.54 0.27 -17.76
CA LEU A 611 -8.27 -0.66 -16.66
C LEU A 611 -8.79 -2.05 -17.00
N ALA A 612 -8.02 -3.06 -16.64
CA ALA A 612 -8.51 -4.42 -16.53
C ALA A 612 -8.35 -4.86 -15.06
N ALA A 613 -9.38 -5.47 -14.50
CA ALA A 613 -9.37 -5.95 -13.14
C ALA A 613 -8.96 -7.42 -13.05
N ILE A 614 -8.36 -7.81 -11.93
CA ILE A 614 -7.96 -9.19 -11.63
C ILE A 614 -8.90 -9.73 -10.57
N ASP A 615 -9.81 -10.62 -10.97
CA ASP A 615 -10.75 -11.31 -10.07
C ASP A 615 -10.11 -12.59 -9.56
N ILE A 616 -10.12 -12.78 -8.24
CA ILE A 616 -9.41 -13.85 -7.56
C ILE A 616 -10.38 -14.73 -6.78
N THR A 617 -10.31 -16.04 -7.00
CA THR A 617 -10.88 -17.05 -6.11
C THR A 617 -9.73 -17.90 -5.57
N GLN A 618 -9.63 -18.03 -4.25
CA GLN A 618 -8.59 -18.80 -3.59
C GLN A 618 -9.21 -19.92 -2.77
N ASP A 619 -8.80 -21.18 -3.03
CA ASP A 619 -9.31 -22.38 -2.37
C ASP A 619 -10.87 -22.42 -2.34
N GLY A 620 -11.52 -21.98 -3.45
CA GLY A 620 -12.96 -21.92 -3.58
C GLY A 620 -13.65 -20.72 -2.91
N VAL A 621 -12.89 -19.84 -2.24
CA VAL A 621 -13.41 -18.58 -1.66
C VAL A 621 -13.13 -17.43 -2.62
N ARG A 622 -14.18 -16.77 -3.12
CA ARG A 622 -14.01 -15.60 -3.97
C ARG A 622 -13.50 -14.43 -3.14
N ARG A 623 -12.37 -13.87 -3.55
CA ARG A 623 -11.73 -12.70 -2.95
C ARG A 623 -12.10 -11.40 -3.66
N GLY A 624 -12.58 -11.49 -4.90
CA GLY A 624 -13.04 -10.36 -5.69
C GLY A 624 -11.98 -9.71 -6.56
N GLN A 625 -12.28 -8.53 -7.09
CA GLN A 625 -11.43 -7.76 -8.01
C GLN A 625 -10.51 -6.80 -7.26
N LEU A 626 -9.61 -7.34 -6.45
CA LEU A 626 -8.75 -6.55 -5.56
C LEU A 626 -7.69 -5.75 -6.31
N PHE A 627 -7.18 -6.29 -7.42
CA PHE A 627 -6.06 -5.70 -8.18
C PHE A 627 -6.47 -5.37 -9.61
N ASP A 628 -5.68 -4.53 -10.24
CA ASP A 628 -5.90 -4.11 -11.62
C ASP A 628 -4.57 -4.00 -12.41
N VAL A 629 -4.67 -3.70 -13.68
CA VAL A 629 -3.58 -3.38 -14.57
C VAL A 629 -4.01 -2.27 -15.51
N ILE A 630 -3.12 -1.33 -15.76
CA ILE A 630 -3.33 -0.27 -16.76
C ILE A 630 -2.94 -0.81 -18.13
N VAL A 631 -3.85 -0.66 -19.10
CA VAL A 631 -3.54 -0.84 -20.52
C VAL A 631 -3.66 0.49 -21.25
N ASN A 632 -2.58 0.92 -21.87
CA ASN A 632 -2.53 2.13 -22.67
C ASN A 632 -2.53 1.75 -24.15
N VAL A 633 -3.62 2.03 -24.85
CA VAL A 633 -3.73 1.85 -26.31
C VAL A 633 -3.10 3.07 -26.99
N VAL A 634 -1.94 2.89 -27.66
CA VAL A 634 -1.09 3.97 -28.18
C VAL A 634 -1.04 4.01 -29.72
#